data_3f4a34ace1720400f36dca73ff0fd910
#
_entry.id   3f4a34ace1720400f36dca73ff0fd910
#
_cell.length_a   1.000
_cell.length_b   1.000
_cell.length_c   1.000
_cell.angle_alpha   90.00
_cell.angle_beta   90.00
_cell.angle_gamma   90.00
#
_symmetry.space_group_name_H-M   'P 1'
#
loop_
_entity.id
_entity.type
_entity.pdbx_description
1 polymer ?
#
loop_
_entity_poly.entity_id
_entity_poly.type
_entity_poly.pdbx_seq_one_letter_code
_entity_poly.pdbx_strand_id
1 'polypeptide(L)'
;MNIREKWAALSLLTGFFDEPETLVRIISSVPAFKEYFGPDLPRFSNGSLPEDFLLAYDDLFKGTNADIYIPLWASCCLSDTGCLLDHTTLEVIRTYHRYGYIHKGMDGNPPDYIGEQFRFLCYLIACCENSKDEASKNIFRKAADEFTARFTLVTARRVAAGISFHSDSPFFKKIAGLMQALFPADGRPAPDTVFDTAPGLSFSEDLLECSEILKSGPNPPAADEPPRIIRTSGRNNCGGKCAVKVTVCEGCILDLSADCGPDGLELKPCLRGLSYHRTYMDGRRLRYPMIRRGKRGEGLFRRVSLKEAVDYTENMLRKLTSKYGPGCRYVNYGFGVTSLMGPNGLASRFLNLTGGALGYYGSYSSINSEAATAYTYGSYFSGNSPEDLLNTNYLILWAHNPVSTVFGIRTRSVLSILKAKGTKIIVIDPRCSESVKALADEWIPILPSTDGALADAMAYTIWSEGLEDQHFMDTYCVGFDAEHMPEGVPKELNYHDYLYGIIDGTVKTPEWAEKITGVPAETIRKIAVEYASAKPACLLPGLGNQRTGNGEQTARGLIALTCLTGNVGIPGGGAAGCGAALEEPMPFFPAGTNPYKGVISCFLWTQAVEEGHKMTRDKDHILGMDKLDADIKFIFNLAGNTLINQHSDINRTKKLLQDESKCECIAASDVFMTPSMRFADLVLPAPSFLEEDDINMPWRYGHYLLAENAAVKPVFCSVSEYDFFEELSKRFGVFSQWSDFCPDRASHMKYLYEHFAAMHPALGLPPFDRFMDRGHAYKGSEPFIAFADQIRNPDIYRFSTPSGKIEIVSGSLYAMQDPDIPAHPGYLPCREGPADPLREKYPLQLIGFHTIRRCHTVHDNNALLEKADPQLLWIHPQDAAARGIIDGDTVRIFNERGGIRIRCSVTDHIMPGVTALAEGAWYTPSRETPDGNECSSFPDDLRGSINVLTGFYPTPLAKGNPQHTNLVEVVKC
;
A
#
# COMPACT_ATOMS: atom_id res chain seq x y z
N MET A 1 -31.28 27.13 30.65
CA MET A 1 -32.00 26.15 29.79
C MET A 1 -32.66 25.13 30.71
N ASN A 2 -33.97 25.01 30.71
CA ASN A 2 -34.66 23.98 31.45
C ASN A 2 -34.45 22.59 30.81
N ILE A 3 -34.83 21.49 31.47
CA ILE A 3 -34.60 20.14 31.02
C ILE A 3 -35.25 19.84 29.64
N ARG A 4 -36.41 20.44 29.36
CA ARG A 4 -37.16 20.28 28.13
C ARG A 4 -36.50 21.03 26.96
N GLU A 5 -35.96 22.22 27.23
CA GLU A 5 -35.22 23.00 26.26
C GLU A 5 -33.92 22.29 25.84
N LYS A 6 -33.21 21.70 26.84
CA LYS A 6 -32.06 20.84 26.54
C LYS A 6 -32.45 19.65 25.66
N TRP A 7 -33.56 18.99 25.99
CA TRP A 7 -34.03 17.87 25.20
C TRP A 7 -34.37 18.27 23.76
N ALA A 8 -35.06 19.39 23.56
CA ALA A 8 -35.41 19.90 22.26
C ALA A 8 -34.15 20.22 21.43
N ALA A 9 -33.16 20.89 22.01
CA ALA A 9 -31.93 21.23 21.35
C ALA A 9 -31.10 19.98 21.00
N LEU A 10 -31.01 19.00 21.87
CA LEU A 10 -30.35 17.72 21.64
C LEU A 10 -31.06 16.89 20.55
N SER A 11 -32.42 16.88 20.58
CA SER A 11 -33.19 16.20 19.53
C SER A 11 -32.97 16.81 18.15
N LEU A 12 -32.89 18.13 18.10
CA LEU A 12 -32.56 18.86 16.87
C LEU A 12 -31.18 18.51 16.37
N LEU A 13 -30.16 18.47 17.24
CA LEU A 13 -28.80 18.08 16.86
C LEU A 13 -28.74 16.61 16.45
N THR A 14 -29.48 15.71 17.12
CA THR A 14 -29.59 14.32 16.69
C THR A 14 -30.11 14.21 15.27
N GLY A 15 -31.23 14.87 14.96
CA GLY A 15 -31.79 14.91 13.61
C GLY A 15 -30.83 15.53 12.60
N PHE A 16 -30.06 16.55 13.00
CA PHE A 16 -29.07 17.17 12.12
C PHE A 16 -27.95 16.20 11.69
N PHE A 17 -27.42 15.43 12.62
CA PHE A 17 -26.33 14.50 12.27
C PHE A 17 -26.82 13.21 11.60
N ASP A 18 -28.06 12.82 11.80
CA ASP A 18 -28.64 11.63 11.19
C ASP A 18 -29.21 11.92 9.80
N GLU A 19 -30.18 12.83 9.71
CA GLU A 19 -30.94 13.16 8.51
C GLU A 19 -31.21 14.67 8.40
N PRO A 20 -30.40 15.45 7.66
CA PRO A 20 -30.56 16.91 7.58
C PRO A 20 -31.91 17.36 7.01
N GLU A 21 -32.56 16.57 6.15
CA GLU A 21 -33.90 16.87 5.63
C GLU A 21 -34.95 16.83 6.73
N THR A 22 -34.92 15.83 7.60
CA THR A 22 -35.80 15.71 8.76
C THR A 22 -35.59 16.88 9.72
N LEU A 23 -34.33 17.26 9.97
CA LEU A 23 -34.00 18.41 10.77
C LEU A 23 -34.67 19.68 10.25
N VAL A 24 -34.47 20.02 8.96
CA VAL A 24 -35.00 21.29 8.42
C VAL A 24 -36.54 21.32 8.44
N ARG A 25 -37.20 20.16 8.30
CA ARG A 25 -38.66 20.05 8.51
C ARG A 25 -39.02 20.35 9.97
N ILE A 26 -38.32 19.79 10.93
CA ILE A 26 -38.54 20.06 12.36
C ILE A 26 -38.33 21.54 12.68
N ILE A 27 -37.22 22.14 12.22
CA ILE A 27 -36.96 23.59 12.42
C ILE A 27 -38.06 24.44 11.81
N SER A 28 -38.54 24.08 10.62
CA SER A 28 -39.59 24.83 9.92
C SER A 28 -40.96 24.76 10.63
N SER A 29 -41.20 23.69 11.40
CA SER A 29 -42.45 23.48 12.15
C SER A 29 -42.45 24.09 13.57
N VAL A 30 -41.23 24.33 14.16
CA VAL A 30 -41.09 24.87 15.50
C VAL A 30 -40.80 26.37 15.48
N PRO A 31 -41.73 27.24 15.97
CA PRO A 31 -41.60 28.70 15.89
C PRO A 31 -40.28 29.25 16.43
N ALA A 32 -39.82 28.78 17.58
CA ALA A 32 -38.59 29.27 18.19
C ALA A 32 -37.34 28.93 17.37
N PHE A 33 -37.31 27.75 16.78
CA PHE A 33 -36.17 27.37 15.90
C PHE A 33 -36.25 28.11 14.57
N LYS A 34 -37.46 28.32 14.03
CA LYS A 34 -37.68 29.12 12.84
C LYS A 34 -37.22 30.56 13.07
N GLU A 35 -37.45 31.12 14.25
CA GLU A 35 -37.00 32.46 14.61
C GLU A 35 -35.46 32.50 14.75
N TYR A 36 -34.88 31.54 15.46
CA TYR A 36 -33.41 31.44 15.66
C TYR A 36 -32.66 31.34 14.35
N PHE A 37 -33.09 30.45 13.45
CA PHE A 37 -32.44 30.29 12.16
C PHE A 37 -32.81 31.38 11.18
N GLY A 38 -34.05 31.90 11.24
CA GLY A 38 -34.51 33.02 10.45
C GLY A 38 -34.26 32.85 8.92
N PRO A 39 -33.67 33.88 8.29
CA PRO A 39 -33.38 33.82 6.85
C PRO A 39 -32.32 32.83 6.43
N ASP A 40 -31.54 32.27 7.40
CA ASP A 40 -30.45 31.31 7.13
C ASP A 40 -30.99 29.90 6.98
N LEU A 41 -32.29 29.67 7.22
CA LEU A 41 -32.91 28.37 7.05
C LEU A 41 -33.00 28.01 5.57
N PRO A 42 -32.46 26.83 5.16
CA PRO A 42 -32.58 26.35 3.79
C PRO A 42 -34.06 26.22 3.37
N ARG A 43 -34.40 26.66 2.19
CA ARG A 43 -35.78 26.59 1.66
C ARG A 43 -35.97 25.29 0.90
N PHE A 44 -37.01 24.52 1.23
CA PHE A 44 -37.38 23.35 0.45
C PHE A 44 -37.81 23.73 -0.96
N SER A 45 -37.34 22.96 -1.94
CA SER A 45 -37.77 23.02 -3.33
C SER A 45 -38.31 21.63 -3.71
N ASN A 46 -39.56 21.58 -4.20
CA ASN A 46 -40.21 20.30 -4.55
C ASN A 46 -40.16 19.20 -3.43
N GLY A 47 -40.20 19.61 -2.17
CA GLY A 47 -40.23 18.71 -1.03
C GLY A 47 -38.84 18.23 -0.55
N SER A 48 -37.75 18.67 -1.22
CA SER A 48 -36.34 18.32 -0.85
C SER A 48 -35.55 19.57 -0.53
N LEU A 49 -34.48 19.42 0.23
CA LEU A 49 -33.46 20.44 0.48
C LEU A 49 -32.72 20.80 -0.82
N PRO A 50 -32.21 22.03 -0.97
CA PRO A 50 -31.36 22.41 -2.10
C PRO A 50 -30.14 21.50 -2.22
N GLU A 51 -29.76 21.14 -3.44
CA GLU A 51 -28.65 20.26 -3.73
C GLU A 51 -27.32 20.83 -3.20
N ASP A 52 -27.09 22.12 -3.33
CA ASP A 52 -25.90 22.81 -2.82
C ASP A 52 -25.82 22.76 -1.29
N PHE A 53 -26.94 22.79 -0.58
CA PHE A 53 -26.98 22.62 0.87
C PHE A 53 -26.63 21.18 1.25
N LEU A 54 -27.18 20.17 0.58
CA LEU A 54 -26.86 18.76 0.82
C LEU A 54 -25.40 18.45 0.52
N LEU A 55 -24.87 19.01 -0.55
CA LEU A 55 -23.45 18.87 -0.87
C LEU A 55 -22.56 19.52 0.18
N ALA A 56 -22.89 20.71 0.66
CA ALA A 56 -22.14 21.37 1.73
C ALA A 56 -22.21 20.59 3.06
N TYR A 57 -23.35 19.99 3.36
CA TYR A 57 -23.52 19.10 4.52
C TYR A 57 -22.65 17.83 4.38
N ASP A 58 -22.71 17.18 3.24
CA ASP A 58 -21.92 15.98 2.98
C ASP A 58 -20.40 16.28 3.01
N ASP A 59 -19.97 17.43 2.50
CA ASP A 59 -18.57 17.88 2.56
C ASP A 59 -18.08 18.01 4.01
N LEU A 60 -18.91 18.53 4.90
CA LEU A 60 -18.55 18.71 6.31
C LEU A 60 -18.59 17.40 7.11
N PHE A 61 -19.58 16.54 6.87
CA PHE A 61 -19.90 15.44 7.80
C PHE A 61 -19.81 14.05 7.20
N LYS A 62 -19.86 13.89 5.89
CA LYS A 62 -19.88 12.58 5.22
C LYS A 62 -18.58 12.26 4.49
N GLY A 63 -17.60 13.18 4.48
CA GLY A 63 -16.27 12.96 3.90
C GLY A 63 -16.25 13.01 2.36
N THR A 64 -17.18 13.74 1.74
CA THR A 64 -17.22 13.93 0.29
C THR A 64 -16.23 14.99 -0.21
N ASN A 65 -15.68 15.80 0.69
CA ASN A 65 -14.57 16.70 0.43
C ASN A 65 -13.30 16.17 1.11
N ALA A 66 -12.31 15.78 0.33
CA ALA A 66 -11.08 15.17 0.80
C ALA A 66 -10.20 16.10 1.68
N ASP A 67 -10.43 17.40 1.65
CA ASP A 67 -9.69 18.40 2.41
C ASP A 67 -10.36 18.76 3.76
N ILE A 68 -11.54 18.19 4.02
CA ILE A 68 -12.28 18.43 5.26
C ILE A 68 -12.35 17.15 6.11
N TYR A 69 -11.94 17.27 7.36
CA TYR A 69 -12.13 16.23 8.36
C TYR A 69 -12.61 16.81 9.68
N ILE A 70 -13.84 16.43 10.05
CA ILE A 70 -14.41 16.73 11.37
C ILE A 70 -14.61 15.40 12.10
N PRO A 71 -13.91 15.15 13.23
CA PRO A 71 -14.05 13.91 14.00
C PRO A 71 -15.42 13.88 14.70
N LEU A 72 -16.25 12.89 14.33
CA LEU A 72 -17.63 12.77 14.82
C LEU A 72 -17.80 11.70 15.92
N TRP A 73 -16.73 11.06 16.36
CA TRP A 73 -16.74 9.96 17.34
C TRP A 73 -15.95 10.32 18.59
N ALA A 74 -16.46 9.89 19.75
CA ALA A 74 -15.78 10.13 21.01
C ALA A 74 -14.39 9.49 21.04
N SER A 75 -14.24 8.29 20.52
CA SER A 75 -12.96 7.59 20.40
C SER A 75 -11.92 8.40 19.61
N CYS A 76 -12.32 8.99 18.51
CA CYS A 76 -11.43 9.87 17.72
C CYS A 76 -11.09 11.20 18.41
N CYS A 77 -11.90 11.62 19.37
CA CYS A 77 -11.73 12.89 20.10
C CYS A 77 -11.01 12.76 21.44
N LEU A 78 -11.19 11.66 22.14
CA LEU A 78 -10.79 11.50 23.54
C LEU A 78 -9.64 10.51 23.72
N SER A 79 -9.57 9.49 22.86
CA SER A 79 -8.56 8.46 22.95
C SER A 79 -7.18 8.94 22.48
N ASP A 80 -6.12 8.47 23.15
CA ASP A 80 -4.74 8.64 22.70
C ASP A 80 -4.44 7.94 21.37
N THR A 81 -5.28 6.97 20.99
CA THR A 81 -5.16 6.24 19.71
C THR A 81 -5.77 7.02 18.56
N GLY A 82 -6.83 7.79 18.82
CA GLY A 82 -7.64 8.45 17.80
C GLY A 82 -8.41 7.47 16.90
N CYS A 83 -8.56 6.21 17.33
CA CYS A 83 -9.11 5.12 16.51
C CYS A 83 -10.58 4.88 16.82
N LEU A 84 -11.32 4.48 15.78
CA LEU A 84 -12.69 3.96 15.92
C LEU A 84 -12.68 2.62 16.66
N LEU A 85 -13.80 2.30 17.33
CA LEU A 85 -14.02 1.00 18.00
C LEU A 85 -12.93 0.64 19.01
N ASP A 86 -12.43 1.61 19.76
CA ASP A 86 -11.43 1.41 20.81
C ASP A 86 -12.07 1.33 22.22
N HIS A 87 -11.23 1.42 23.25
CA HIS A 87 -11.68 1.42 24.65
C HIS A 87 -12.70 2.52 24.97
N THR A 88 -12.60 3.69 24.34
CA THR A 88 -13.57 4.78 24.54
C THR A 88 -14.95 4.38 24.02
N THR A 89 -15.01 3.78 22.84
CA THR A 89 -16.27 3.24 22.29
C THR A 89 -16.86 2.18 23.21
N LEU A 90 -16.03 1.27 23.74
CA LEU A 90 -16.48 0.25 24.71
C LEU A 90 -17.07 0.87 25.98
N GLU A 91 -16.45 1.90 26.51
CA GLU A 91 -16.98 2.60 27.70
C GLU A 91 -18.33 3.28 27.44
N VAL A 92 -18.50 3.82 26.22
CA VAL A 92 -19.79 4.37 25.78
C VAL A 92 -20.84 3.27 25.72
N ILE A 93 -20.56 2.12 25.08
CA ILE A 93 -21.46 0.96 24.99
C ILE A 93 -21.86 0.46 26.37
N ARG A 94 -20.91 0.26 27.27
CA ARG A 94 -21.19 -0.18 28.66
C ARG A 94 -22.04 0.81 29.42
N THR A 95 -21.91 2.11 29.14
CA THR A 95 -22.79 3.13 29.72
C THR A 95 -24.19 2.99 29.15
N TYR A 96 -24.36 2.73 27.86
CA TYR A 96 -25.65 2.46 27.23
C TYR A 96 -26.33 1.23 27.90
N HIS A 97 -25.58 0.10 28.03
CA HIS A 97 -26.06 -1.13 28.64
C HIS A 97 -26.54 -0.89 30.09
N ARG A 98 -25.78 -0.14 30.89
CA ARG A 98 -26.11 0.16 32.30
C ARG A 98 -27.47 0.85 32.45
N TYR A 99 -27.84 1.69 31.49
CA TYR A 99 -29.10 2.41 31.51
C TYR A 99 -30.16 1.82 30.55
N GLY A 100 -29.92 0.62 30.00
CA GLY A 100 -30.87 -0.09 29.13
C GLY A 100 -31.11 0.59 27.78
N TYR A 101 -30.13 1.37 27.28
CA TYR A 101 -30.24 1.99 25.99
C TYR A 101 -29.67 1.08 24.92
N ILE A 102 -30.40 0.96 23.79
CA ILE A 102 -29.99 0.19 22.60
C ILE A 102 -29.67 1.19 21.48
N HIS A 103 -28.42 1.26 21.06
CA HIS A 103 -27.98 2.13 19.98
C HIS A 103 -28.51 1.64 18.62
N LYS A 104 -28.78 2.58 17.71
CA LYS A 104 -29.38 2.27 16.39
C LYS A 104 -28.36 1.93 15.31
N GLY A 105 -27.10 2.37 15.43
CA GLY A 105 -26.04 2.09 14.45
C GLY A 105 -26.33 2.64 13.05
N MET A 106 -26.88 3.84 12.95
CA MET A 106 -27.22 4.51 11.69
C MET A 106 -26.02 4.60 10.74
N ASP A 107 -26.21 4.25 9.46
CA ASP A 107 -25.15 4.28 8.43
C ASP A 107 -23.87 3.49 8.81
N GLY A 108 -23.98 2.45 9.64
CA GLY A 108 -22.83 1.68 10.13
C GLY A 108 -21.87 2.48 11.00
N ASN A 109 -22.28 3.62 11.54
CA ASN A 109 -21.46 4.40 12.46
C ASN A 109 -21.18 3.61 13.75
N PRO A 110 -19.96 3.70 14.31
CA PRO A 110 -19.65 3.21 15.65
C PRO A 110 -20.57 3.80 16.71
N PRO A 111 -20.84 3.06 17.82
CA PRO A 111 -21.80 3.48 18.85
C PRO A 111 -21.48 4.81 19.55
N ASP A 112 -20.26 5.28 19.53
CA ASP A 112 -19.81 6.55 20.09
C ASP A 112 -19.87 7.74 19.11
N TYR A 113 -20.64 7.59 18.02
CA TYR A 113 -20.97 8.67 17.08
C TYR A 113 -21.73 9.80 17.78
N ILE A 114 -21.42 11.06 17.43
CA ILE A 114 -21.99 12.24 18.11
C ILE A 114 -23.52 12.29 18.08
N GLY A 115 -24.15 11.92 16.97
CA GLY A 115 -25.61 11.81 16.86
C GLY A 115 -26.18 10.79 17.85
N GLU A 116 -25.52 9.65 18.02
CA GLU A 116 -25.92 8.61 18.99
C GLU A 116 -25.73 9.06 20.43
N GLN A 117 -24.67 9.81 20.73
CA GLN A 117 -24.47 10.41 22.05
C GLN A 117 -25.60 11.39 22.42
N PHE A 118 -26.00 12.24 21.47
CA PHE A 118 -27.14 13.16 21.70
C PHE A 118 -28.44 12.40 21.89
N ARG A 119 -28.67 11.34 21.12
CA ARG A 119 -29.85 10.47 21.26
C ARG A 119 -29.90 9.79 22.64
N PHE A 120 -28.76 9.32 23.13
CA PHE A 120 -28.69 8.75 24.48
C PHE A 120 -28.96 9.79 25.56
N LEU A 121 -28.48 11.01 25.43
CA LEU A 121 -28.82 12.10 26.37
C LEU A 121 -30.32 12.42 26.34
N CYS A 122 -30.94 12.42 25.15
CA CYS A 122 -32.39 12.56 25.03
C CYS A 122 -33.14 11.42 25.76
N TYR A 123 -32.66 10.18 25.62
CA TYR A 123 -33.20 9.00 26.31
C TYR A 123 -33.10 9.15 27.85
N LEU A 124 -31.95 9.58 28.38
CA LEU A 124 -31.78 9.78 29.81
C LEU A 124 -32.70 10.88 30.37
N ILE A 125 -32.87 11.97 29.60
CA ILE A 125 -33.82 13.04 29.95
C ILE A 125 -35.24 12.51 29.96
N ALA A 126 -35.63 11.71 28.95
CA ALA A 126 -36.96 11.11 28.93
C ALA A 126 -37.19 10.13 30.10
N CYS A 127 -36.22 9.30 30.44
CA CYS A 127 -36.26 8.42 31.59
C CYS A 127 -36.41 9.22 32.90
N CYS A 128 -35.72 10.35 33.02
CA CYS A 128 -35.85 11.26 34.14
C CYS A 128 -37.30 11.82 34.26
N GLU A 129 -37.86 12.36 33.19
CA GLU A 129 -39.22 12.95 33.17
C GLU A 129 -40.29 11.89 33.46
N ASN A 130 -40.12 10.66 32.96
CA ASN A 130 -41.09 9.57 33.15
C ASN A 130 -40.93 8.80 34.49
N SER A 131 -39.91 9.11 35.29
CA SER A 131 -39.67 8.47 36.58
C SER A 131 -40.68 8.98 37.63
N LYS A 132 -41.20 8.06 38.42
CA LYS A 132 -42.25 8.37 39.44
C LYS A 132 -41.72 8.97 40.72
N ASP A 133 -40.46 8.72 41.03
CA ASP A 133 -39.84 9.18 42.30
C ASP A 133 -38.58 10.03 42.03
N GLU A 134 -38.26 10.92 42.99
CA GLU A 134 -37.14 11.84 42.85
C GLU A 134 -35.75 11.14 42.90
N ALA A 135 -35.66 9.99 43.54
CA ALA A 135 -34.41 9.23 43.59
C ALA A 135 -34.07 8.69 42.19
N SER A 136 -35.03 8.10 41.49
CA SER A 136 -34.87 7.65 40.11
C SER A 136 -34.57 8.82 39.15
N LYS A 137 -35.21 9.96 39.30
CA LYS A 137 -34.90 11.17 38.52
C LYS A 137 -33.46 11.63 38.70
N ASN A 138 -32.96 11.62 39.96
CA ASN A 138 -31.60 12.00 40.26
C ASN A 138 -30.57 11.05 39.65
N ILE A 139 -30.87 9.75 39.57
CA ILE A 139 -30.01 8.77 38.89
C ILE A 139 -29.82 9.15 37.41
N PHE A 140 -30.92 9.44 36.71
CA PHE A 140 -30.84 9.78 35.28
C PHE A 140 -30.23 11.17 35.02
N ARG A 141 -30.48 12.17 35.88
CA ARG A 141 -29.80 13.48 35.81
C ARG A 141 -28.30 13.33 35.97
N LYS A 142 -27.87 12.60 37.02
CA LYS A 142 -26.45 12.34 37.26
C LYS A 142 -25.80 11.57 36.10
N ALA A 143 -26.50 10.57 35.56
CA ALA A 143 -26.03 9.83 34.39
C ALA A 143 -25.84 10.73 33.18
N ALA A 144 -26.76 11.64 32.91
CA ALA A 144 -26.64 12.59 31.78
C ALA A 144 -25.48 13.57 31.98
N ASP A 145 -25.28 14.08 33.21
CA ASP A 145 -24.17 14.98 33.54
C ASP A 145 -22.82 14.26 33.42
N GLU A 146 -22.68 13.05 33.96
CA GLU A 146 -21.46 12.24 33.89
C GLU A 146 -21.14 11.85 32.45
N PHE A 147 -22.11 11.41 31.67
CA PHE A 147 -21.92 11.05 30.28
C PHE A 147 -21.51 12.26 29.45
N THR A 148 -22.17 13.41 29.67
CA THR A 148 -21.83 14.67 29.01
C THR A 148 -20.39 15.06 29.31
N ALA A 149 -20.00 15.10 30.57
CA ALA A 149 -18.66 15.50 31.00
C ALA A 149 -17.59 14.57 30.45
N ARG A 150 -17.87 13.27 30.38
CA ARG A 150 -16.90 12.26 30.00
C ARG A 150 -16.70 12.11 28.48
N PHE A 151 -17.78 12.17 27.72
CA PHE A 151 -17.75 11.84 26.29
C PHE A 151 -18.21 12.99 25.39
N THR A 152 -19.40 13.55 25.67
CA THR A 152 -20.06 14.43 24.69
C THR A 152 -19.44 15.81 24.64
N LEU A 153 -18.98 16.35 25.75
CA LEU A 153 -18.46 17.72 25.85
C LEU A 153 -17.29 17.98 24.91
N VAL A 154 -16.28 17.12 24.92
CA VAL A 154 -15.09 17.28 24.08
C VAL A 154 -15.42 17.02 22.62
N THR A 155 -16.21 15.98 22.34
CA THR A 155 -16.62 15.63 20.98
C THR A 155 -17.42 16.78 20.34
N ALA A 156 -18.46 17.28 21.03
CA ALA A 156 -19.30 18.36 20.54
C ALA A 156 -18.51 19.67 20.29
N ARG A 157 -17.55 19.97 21.14
CA ARG A 157 -16.68 21.15 20.95
C ARG A 157 -15.77 21.03 19.74
N ARG A 158 -15.15 19.86 19.53
CA ARG A 158 -14.32 19.63 18.35
C ARG A 158 -15.13 19.70 17.07
N VAL A 159 -16.33 19.13 17.08
CA VAL A 159 -17.25 19.21 15.96
C VAL A 159 -17.66 20.67 15.68
N ALA A 160 -18.08 21.40 16.71
CA ALA A 160 -18.45 22.81 16.57
C ALA A 160 -17.30 23.69 16.07
N ALA A 161 -16.08 23.47 16.55
CA ALA A 161 -14.89 24.16 16.07
C ALA A 161 -14.59 23.82 14.60
N GLY A 162 -14.70 22.53 14.21
CA GLY A 162 -14.55 22.07 12.83
C GLY A 162 -15.57 22.73 11.89
N ILE A 163 -16.84 22.77 12.28
CA ILE A 163 -17.88 23.47 11.51
C ILE A 163 -17.52 24.95 11.33
N SER A 164 -17.14 25.62 12.39
CA SER A 164 -16.80 27.05 12.35
C SER A 164 -15.59 27.35 11.48
N PHE A 165 -14.63 26.44 11.43
CA PHE A 165 -13.40 26.57 10.63
C PHE A 165 -13.62 26.28 9.14
N HIS A 166 -14.43 25.26 8.81
CA HIS A 166 -14.58 24.77 7.45
C HIS A 166 -15.79 25.32 6.72
N SER A 167 -16.71 26.04 7.39
CA SER A 167 -17.93 26.53 6.75
C SER A 167 -18.16 28.01 6.99
N ASP A 168 -18.47 28.71 5.90
CA ASP A 168 -18.94 30.11 5.94
C ASP A 168 -20.48 30.23 5.98
N SER A 169 -21.19 29.13 5.83
CA SER A 169 -22.65 29.09 5.87
C SER A 169 -23.19 29.59 7.20
N PRO A 170 -24.06 30.63 7.22
CA PRO A 170 -24.66 31.13 8.44
C PRO A 170 -25.48 30.06 9.18
N PHE A 171 -26.11 29.15 8.46
CA PHE A 171 -26.87 28.04 9.03
C PHE A 171 -25.95 27.10 9.82
N PHE A 172 -24.85 26.63 9.22
CA PHE A 172 -23.92 25.74 9.93
C PHE A 172 -23.21 26.44 11.09
N LYS A 173 -22.91 27.73 10.96
CA LYS A 173 -22.38 28.53 12.08
C LYS A 173 -23.36 28.64 13.24
N LYS A 174 -24.66 28.72 12.97
CA LYS A 174 -25.71 28.67 14.02
C LYS A 174 -25.82 27.31 14.69
N ILE A 175 -25.66 26.19 13.94
CA ILE A 175 -25.56 24.85 14.51
C ILE A 175 -24.34 24.75 15.43
N ALA A 176 -23.17 25.23 14.99
CA ALA A 176 -21.98 25.28 15.84
C ALA A 176 -22.18 26.13 17.11
N GLY A 177 -22.83 27.28 16.98
CA GLY A 177 -23.20 28.16 18.11
C GLY A 177 -24.11 27.47 19.10
N LEU A 178 -25.12 26.73 18.62
CA LEU A 178 -26.01 25.93 19.48
C LEU A 178 -25.22 24.83 20.24
N MET A 179 -24.31 24.14 19.56
CA MET A 179 -23.45 23.15 20.23
C MET A 179 -22.56 23.79 21.27
N GLN A 180 -21.96 24.93 20.99
CA GLN A 180 -21.12 25.68 21.95
C GLN A 180 -21.93 26.16 23.17
N ALA A 181 -23.16 26.58 22.96
CA ALA A 181 -24.05 26.98 24.03
C ALA A 181 -24.48 25.81 24.95
N LEU A 182 -24.74 24.65 24.36
CA LEU A 182 -25.05 23.43 25.11
C LEU A 182 -23.86 22.86 25.87
N PHE A 183 -22.63 23.04 25.30
CA PHE A 183 -21.38 22.43 25.80
C PHE A 183 -20.31 23.51 25.98
N PRO A 184 -20.45 24.46 26.91
CA PRO A 184 -19.56 25.60 27.07
C PRO A 184 -18.17 25.21 27.56
N ALA A 185 -17.19 26.08 27.27
CA ALA A 185 -15.76 25.79 27.51
C ALA A 185 -15.40 25.71 28.99
N ASP A 186 -16.07 26.46 29.84
CA ASP A 186 -15.84 26.54 31.29
C ASP A 186 -16.59 25.48 32.12
N GLY A 187 -17.29 24.57 31.45
CA GLY A 187 -18.09 23.52 32.13
C GLY A 187 -19.31 24.05 32.88
N ARG A 188 -19.60 25.35 32.78
CA ARG A 188 -20.80 25.93 33.37
C ARG A 188 -22.01 25.57 32.51
N PRO A 189 -23.22 25.43 33.12
CA PRO A 189 -24.43 25.26 32.33
C PRO A 189 -24.62 26.47 31.40
N ALA A 190 -25.14 26.21 30.20
CA ALA A 190 -25.39 27.24 29.20
C ALA A 190 -26.12 28.43 29.86
N PRO A 191 -25.72 29.67 29.56
CA PRO A 191 -26.49 30.83 30.01
C PRO A 191 -27.93 30.68 29.56
N ASP A 192 -28.87 31.07 30.41
CA ASP A 192 -30.32 31.01 30.13
C ASP A 192 -30.72 31.80 28.86
N THR A 193 -29.81 32.55 28.29
CA THR A 193 -30.01 33.56 27.25
C THR A 193 -30.13 33.07 25.81
N VAL A 194 -29.77 31.81 25.47
CA VAL A 194 -29.87 31.38 24.07
C VAL A 194 -31.32 31.19 23.61
N PHE A 195 -32.26 30.98 24.54
CA PHE A 195 -33.69 30.85 24.29
C PHE A 195 -34.56 31.80 25.10
N ASP A 196 -33.99 32.71 25.87
CA ASP A 196 -34.74 33.71 26.69
C ASP A 196 -35.56 34.73 25.83
N THR A 197 -35.35 34.71 24.53
CA THR A 197 -36.13 35.60 23.60
C THR A 197 -37.35 34.91 22.99
N ALA A 198 -37.64 33.65 23.36
CA ALA A 198 -38.78 32.90 22.84
C ALA A 198 -39.75 32.51 24.00
N PRO A 199 -40.68 33.42 24.41
CA PRO A 199 -41.74 33.05 25.36
C PRO A 199 -42.71 32.09 24.66
N GLY A 200 -42.78 30.86 25.11
CA GLY A 200 -43.78 29.89 24.71
C GLY A 200 -43.31 28.75 23.81
N LEU A 201 -42.20 28.12 24.10
CA LEU A 201 -41.92 26.75 23.64
C LEU A 201 -42.93 25.77 24.27
N SER A 202 -44.14 25.75 23.72
CA SER A 202 -45.04 24.62 23.91
C SER A 202 -44.59 23.58 22.90
N PHE A 203 -44.11 22.45 23.41
CA PHE A 203 -43.79 21.31 22.55
C PHE A 203 -45.09 20.89 21.85
N SER A 204 -45.18 21.14 20.55
CA SER A 204 -46.24 20.55 19.73
C SER A 204 -46.06 19.04 19.75
N GLU A 205 -47.17 18.32 19.69
CA GLU A 205 -47.18 16.84 19.62
C GLU A 205 -46.33 16.31 18.45
N ASP A 206 -46.07 17.11 17.43
CA ASP A 206 -45.25 16.79 16.24
C ASP A 206 -43.75 16.61 16.54
N LEU A 207 -43.20 17.29 17.56
CA LEU A 207 -41.85 16.98 18.09
C LEU A 207 -41.86 15.67 18.92
N LEU A 208 -43.03 15.28 19.37
CA LEU A 208 -43.24 14.02 20.11
C LEU A 208 -43.38 12.80 19.20
N GLU A 209 -43.55 12.98 17.86
CA GLU A 209 -43.53 11.88 16.91
C GLU A 209 -42.12 11.32 16.63
N CYS A 210 -41.05 12.06 16.88
CA CYS A 210 -39.71 11.49 17.10
C CYS A 210 -39.63 10.60 18.37
N SER A 211 -40.68 10.36 19.05
CA SER A 211 -40.88 10.00 20.46
C SER A 211 -41.25 8.56 20.72
N GLU A 212 -40.88 7.61 19.89
CA GLU A 212 -40.80 6.23 20.43
C GLU A 212 -39.85 6.16 21.64
N ILE A 213 -38.82 7.00 21.67
CA ILE A 213 -37.92 7.15 22.81
C ILE A 213 -38.61 7.73 24.05
N LEU A 214 -39.54 8.66 23.91
CA LEU A 214 -40.27 9.25 25.05
C LEU A 214 -41.38 8.35 25.59
N LYS A 215 -41.82 7.37 24.83
CA LYS A 215 -42.91 6.43 25.26
C LYS A 215 -42.36 5.20 25.98
N SER A 216 -41.09 4.91 25.84
CA SER A 216 -40.42 3.80 26.53
C SER A 216 -39.89 4.29 27.89
N GLY A 217 -40.36 3.67 28.97
CA GLY A 217 -39.68 3.77 30.26
C GLY A 217 -38.29 3.12 30.19
N PRO A 218 -37.47 3.26 31.26
CA PRO A 218 -36.13 2.66 31.26
C PRO A 218 -36.20 1.16 31.02
N ASN A 219 -35.50 0.69 30.00
CA ASN A 219 -35.32 -0.74 29.79
C ASN A 219 -34.41 -1.33 30.89
N PRO A 220 -34.50 -2.63 31.16
CA PRO A 220 -33.56 -3.28 32.08
C PRO A 220 -32.15 -3.16 31.51
N PRO A 221 -31.12 -3.04 32.38
CA PRO A 221 -29.72 -3.05 31.95
C PRO A 221 -29.40 -4.29 31.13
N ALA A 222 -28.65 -4.11 30.05
CA ALA A 222 -28.10 -5.23 29.28
C ALA A 222 -26.82 -5.78 29.95
N ALA A 223 -26.57 -7.08 29.80
CA ALA A 223 -25.33 -7.68 30.26
C ALA A 223 -24.18 -7.37 29.29
N ASP A 224 -23.01 -7.03 29.85
CA ASP A 224 -21.79 -6.86 29.06
C ASP A 224 -21.27 -8.22 28.55
N GLU A 225 -20.83 -8.27 27.31
CA GLU A 225 -20.18 -9.46 26.74
C GLU A 225 -18.74 -9.61 27.26
N PRO A 226 -18.25 -10.85 27.50
CA PRO A 226 -16.86 -11.06 27.84
C PRO A 226 -15.94 -10.83 26.62
N PRO A 227 -14.68 -10.39 26.82
CA PRO A 227 -13.70 -10.31 25.76
C PRO A 227 -13.47 -11.68 25.10
N ARG A 228 -13.33 -11.69 23.78
CA ARG A 228 -12.98 -12.88 22.99
C ARG A 228 -11.72 -12.63 22.17
N ILE A 229 -10.98 -13.69 21.86
CA ILE A 229 -9.76 -13.64 21.05
C ILE A 229 -10.08 -14.20 19.66
N ILE A 230 -9.78 -13.40 18.65
CA ILE A 230 -9.89 -13.79 17.24
C ILE A 230 -8.48 -13.91 16.68
N ARG A 231 -8.16 -15.08 16.08
CA ARG A 231 -6.93 -15.28 15.33
C ARG A 231 -7.13 -14.81 13.91
N THR A 232 -6.24 -13.94 13.42
CA THR A 232 -6.31 -13.37 12.08
C THR A 232 -4.92 -13.06 11.52
N SER A 233 -4.85 -12.56 10.31
CA SER A 233 -3.60 -12.16 9.67
C SER A 233 -3.79 -10.91 8.82
N GLY A 234 -2.73 -10.10 8.66
CA GLY A 234 -2.81 -8.93 7.80
C GLY A 234 -2.61 -9.27 6.33
N ARG A 235 -3.42 -8.68 5.45
CA ARG A 235 -3.38 -8.88 3.99
C ARG A 235 -2.40 -7.98 3.24
N ASN A 236 -1.64 -7.15 3.93
CA ASN A 236 -0.74 -6.19 3.29
C ASN A 236 0.39 -6.86 2.50
N ASN A 237 0.84 -6.19 1.45
CA ASN A 237 1.97 -6.63 0.61
C ASN A 237 3.33 -6.40 1.28
N CYS A 238 3.51 -6.83 2.51
CA CYS A 238 4.82 -6.78 3.17
C CYS A 238 5.63 -8.08 3.02
N GLY A 239 5.10 -9.07 2.31
CA GLY A 239 5.73 -10.38 2.10
C GLY A 239 5.81 -11.25 3.37
N GLY A 240 5.53 -10.69 4.54
CA GLY A 240 5.66 -11.37 5.83
C GLY A 240 4.45 -12.19 6.24
N LYS A 241 3.25 -11.66 6.01
CA LYS A 241 1.99 -12.29 6.42
C LYS A 241 2.03 -12.83 7.84
N CYS A 242 2.06 -11.92 8.80
CA CYS A 242 2.16 -12.27 10.22
C CYS A 242 0.82 -12.73 10.80
N ALA A 243 0.88 -13.67 11.73
CA ALA A 243 -0.25 -14.11 12.53
C ALA A 243 -0.44 -13.19 13.75
N VAL A 244 -1.66 -12.72 13.95
CA VAL A 244 -2.04 -11.83 15.04
C VAL A 244 -3.27 -12.34 15.78
N LYS A 245 -3.34 -12.03 17.07
CA LYS A 245 -4.53 -12.18 17.91
C LYS A 245 -5.13 -10.83 18.15
N VAL A 246 -6.41 -10.71 17.92
CA VAL A 246 -7.20 -9.52 18.22
C VAL A 246 -8.11 -9.81 19.41
N THR A 247 -7.98 -9.05 20.49
CA THR A 247 -8.89 -9.12 21.62
C THR A 247 -10.06 -8.17 21.35
N VAL A 248 -11.26 -8.71 21.27
CA VAL A 248 -12.49 -7.97 20.93
C VAL A 248 -13.50 -8.10 22.05
N CYS A 249 -14.19 -7.01 22.38
CA CYS A 249 -15.30 -6.95 23.33
C CYS A 249 -16.36 -6.01 22.80
N GLU A 250 -17.62 -6.44 22.74
CA GLU A 250 -18.73 -5.62 22.21
C GLU A 250 -18.43 -5.01 20.82
N GLY A 251 -17.73 -5.74 19.97
CA GLY A 251 -17.31 -5.22 18.66
C GLY A 251 -16.18 -4.20 18.69
N CYS A 252 -15.60 -3.87 19.85
CA CYS A 252 -14.44 -2.97 19.98
C CYS A 252 -13.14 -3.75 20.05
N ILE A 253 -12.09 -3.22 19.42
CA ILE A 253 -10.75 -3.78 19.42
C ILE A 253 -10.00 -3.25 20.65
N LEU A 254 -9.64 -4.15 21.55
CA LEU A 254 -8.95 -3.80 22.79
C LEU A 254 -7.44 -3.94 22.68
N ASP A 255 -6.98 -4.96 21.95
CA ASP A 255 -5.56 -5.25 21.81
C ASP A 255 -5.27 -6.05 20.55
N LEU A 256 -4.07 -5.84 19.98
CA LEU A 256 -3.45 -6.68 18.98
C LEU A 256 -2.14 -7.23 19.52
N SER A 257 -2.02 -8.55 19.53
CA SER A 257 -0.81 -9.25 19.98
C SER A 257 -0.34 -10.30 18.96
N ALA A 258 0.88 -10.79 19.12
CA ALA A 258 1.43 -11.82 18.26
C ALA A 258 0.71 -13.16 18.48
N ASP A 259 0.35 -13.83 17.37
CA ASP A 259 0.05 -15.26 17.38
C ASP A 259 1.24 -16.03 16.82
N CYS A 260 1.96 -16.75 17.69
CA CYS A 260 3.24 -17.36 17.32
C CYS A 260 3.11 -18.62 16.46
N GLY A 261 2.00 -18.85 15.78
CA GLY A 261 1.82 -19.99 14.86
C GLY A 261 2.05 -21.38 15.51
N PRO A 262 1.85 -22.46 14.78
CA PRO A 262 2.16 -23.80 15.25
C PRO A 262 3.69 -24.05 15.23
N ASP A 263 4.12 -24.95 16.06
CA ASP A 263 5.45 -25.58 16.02
C ASP A 263 6.64 -24.61 16.21
N GLY A 264 6.43 -23.50 16.89
CA GLY A 264 7.50 -22.55 17.17
C GLY A 264 7.91 -21.69 15.98
N LEU A 265 7.13 -21.70 14.89
CA LEU A 265 7.33 -20.77 13.79
C LEU A 265 7.09 -19.34 14.24
N GLU A 266 8.12 -18.55 14.10
CA GLU A 266 8.07 -17.15 14.48
C GLU A 266 7.41 -16.30 13.39
N LEU A 267 6.07 -16.45 13.21
CA LEU A 267 5.28 -15.56 12.35
C LEU A 267 4.93 -14.26 13.09
N LYS A 268 5.85 -13.76 13.91
CA LYS A 268 5.65 -12.59 14.77
C LYS A 268 5.48 -11.32 13.94
N PRO A 269 4.45 -10.51 14.24
CA PRO A 269 4.28 -9.21 13.63
C PRO A 269 5.40 -8.25 14.05
N CYS A 270 5.82 -7.39 13.11
CA CYS A 270 6.61 -6.21 13.43
C CYS A 270 5.72 -5.09 14.00
N LEU A 271 6.29 -3.91 14.29
CA LEU A 271 5.52 -2.78 14.82
C LEU A 271 4.35 -2.37 13.92
N ARG A 272 4.47 -2.49 12.59
CA ARG A 272 3.36 -2.28 11.64
C ARG A 272 2.20 -3.23 11.94
N GLY A 273 2.48 -4.52 12.06
CA GLY A 273 1.47 -5.55 12.35
C GLY A 273 0.79 -5.37 13.71
N LEU A 274 1.55 -5.01 14.74
CA LEU A 274 1.00 -4.73 16.07
C LEU A 274 0.18 -3.44 16.14
N SER A 275 0.31 -2.55 15.17
CA SER A 275 -0.42 -1.28 15.11
C SER A 275 -1.46 -1.21 13.97
N TYR A 276 -1.89 -2.34 13.41
CA TYR A 276 -2.86 -2.38 12.32
C TYR A 276 -4.16 -1.63 12.65
N HIS A 277 -4.68 -1.77 13.87
CA HIS A 277 -5.88 -1.05 14.29
C HIS A 277 -5.73 0.47 14.19
N ARG A 278 -4.53 1.01 14.50
CA ARG A 278 -4.23 2.45 14.38
C ARG A 278 -4.19 2.93 12.93
N THR A 279 -3.89 2.03 12.00
CA THR A 279 -3.95 2.35 10.57
C THR A 279 -5.37 2.26 10.05
N TYR A 280 -6.05 1.13 10.28
CA TYR A 280 -7.31 0.81 9.61
C TYR A 280 -8.56 1.30 10.33
N MET A 281 -8.51 1.55 11.63
CA MET A 281 -9.62 2.13 12.40
C MET A 281 -9.47 3.65 12.58
N ASP A 282 -8.78 4.33 11.69
CA ASP A 282 -8.69 5.79 11.64
C ASP A 282 -10.02 6.39 11.18
N GLY A 283 -10.50 7.43 11.86
CA GLY A 283 -11.76 8.09 11.53
C GLY A 283 -11.78 8.81 10.16
N ARG A 284 -10.62 8.96 9.51
CA ARG A 284 -10.48 9.53 8.16
C ARG A 284 -10.75 8.51 7.04
N ARG A 285 -11.21 7.31 7.36
CA ARG A 285 -11.62 6.30 6.37
C ARG A 285 -12.72 6.82 5.45
N LEU A 286 -12.74 6.28 4.24
CA LEU A 286 -13.86 6.42 3.32
C LEU A 286 -15.12 5.80 3.93
N ARG A 287 -16.26 6.45 3.75
CA ARG A 287 -17.51 6.08 4.42
C ARG A 287 -18.60 5.62 3.48
N TYR A 288 -18.59 6.13 2.27
CA TYR A 288 -19.66 5.91 1.28
C TYR A 288 -19.06 5.71 -0.11
N PRO A 289 -19.76 4.98 -1.00
CA PRO A 289 -19.48 5.06 -2.43
C PRO A 289 -19.74 6.51 -2.91
N MET A 290 -18.86 6.99 -3.80
CA MET A 290 -18.90 8.40 -4.23
C MET A 290 -18.55 8.52 -5.71
N ILE A 291 -19.21 9.48 -6.39
CA ILE A 291 -18.86 9.87 -7.75
C ILE A 291 -18.30 11.30 -7.72
N ARG A 292 -17.25 11.51 -8.49
CA ARG A 292 -16.57 12.80 -8.62
C ARG A 292 -17.52 13.89 -9.15
N ARG A 293 -17.45 15.09 -8.59
CA ARG A 293 -18.21 16.28 -9.01
C ARG A 293 -17.36 17.47 -9.45
N GLY A 294 -16.06 17.43 -9.25
CA GLY A 294 -15.08 18.44 -9.65
C GLY A 294 -14.10 17.90 -10.69
N LYS A 295 -12.97 18.58 -10.87
CA LYS A 295 -11.85 18.08 -11.68
C LYS A 295 -11.11 16.98 -10.95
N ARG A 296 -10.49 16.06 -11.68
CA ARG A 296 -9.63 15.04 -11.10
C ARG A 296 -8.50 15.70 -10.31
N GLY A 297 -8.29 15.22 -9.07
CA GLY A 297 -7.30 15.74 -8.13
C GLY A 297 -7.82 16.79 -7.15
N GLU A 298 -8.98 17.42 -7.39
CA GLU A 298 -9.59 18.37 -6.45
C GLU A 298 -10.12 17.69 -5.18
N GLY A 299 -10.46 16.41 -5.25
CA GLY A 299 -10.96 15.65 -4.10
C GLY A 299 -12.40 15.99 -3.71
N LEU A 300 -13.21 16.42 -4.67
CA LEU A 300 -14.62 16.79 -4.50
C LEU A 300 -15.51 15.69 -5.08
N PHE A 301 -16.42 15.16 -4.26
CA PHE A 301 -17.27 14.02 -4.63
C PHE A 301 -18.74 14.26 -4.22
N ARG A 302 -19.60 13.42 -4.74
CA ARG A 302 -21.01 13.27 -4.35
C ARG A 302 -21.24 11.83 -3.89
N ARG A 303 -21.83 11.66 -2.73
CA ARG A 303 -22.25 10.37 -2.19
C ARG A 303 -23.28 9.71 -3.11
N VAL A 304 -23.14 8.40 -3.29
CA VAL A 304 -24.07 7.58 -4.09
C VAL A 304 -24.34 6.25 -3.36
N SER A 305 -25.41 5.58 -3.75
CA SER A 305 -25.68 4.22 -3.33
C SER A 305 -24.77 3.22 -4.08
N LEU A 306 -24.61 2.00 -3.55
CA LEU A 306 -23.92 0.92 -4.27
C LEU A 306 -24.58 0.67 -5.64
N LYS A 307 -25.90 0.70 -5.70
CA LYS A 307 -26.64 0.53 -6.95
C LYS A 307 -26.25 1.59 -7.99
N GLU A 308 -26.19 2.86 -7.62
CA GLU A 308 -25.76 3.95 -8.51
C GLU A 308 -24.29 3.79 -8.94
N ALA A 309 -23.40 3.33 -8.03
CA ALA A 309 -22.01 3.04 -8.35
C ALA A 309 -21.88 1.93 -9.39
N VAL A 310 -22.66 0.86 -9.24
CA VAL A 310 -22.73 -0.26 -10.20
C VAL A 310 -23.32 0.21 -11.53
N ASP A 311 -24.44 0.96 -11.51
CA ASP A 311 -25.08 1.51 -12.72
C ASP A 311 -24.10 2.43 -13.49
N TYR A 312 -23.35 3.28 -12.78
CA TYR A 312 -22.32 4.14 -13.38
C TYR A 312 -21.23 3.32 -14.07
N THR A 313 -20.70 2.32 -13.38
CA THR A 313 -19.60 1.47 -13.88
C THR A 313 -20.06 0.64 -15.08
N GLU A 314 -21.23 0.02 -15.00
CA GLU A 314 -21.83 -0.73 -16.12
C GLU A 314 -21.95 0.14 -17.37
N ASN A 315 -22.54 1.34 -17.23
CA ASN A 315 -22.73 2.27 -18.34
C ASN A 315 -21.39 2.67 -18.99
N MET A 316 -20.37 2.99 -18.17
CA MET A 316 -19.05 3.36 -18.67
C MET A 316 -18.34 2.21 -19.36
N LEU A 317 -18.37 1.01 -18.78
CA LEU A 317 -17.77 -0.20 -19.38
C LEU A 317 -18.43 -0.52 -20.73
N ARG A 318 -19.75 -0.53 -20.81
CA ARG A 318 -20.47 -0.80 -22.07
C ARG A 318 -20.16 0.25 -23.13
N LYS A 319 -20.24 1.54 -22.76
CA LYS A 319 -19.96 2.67 -23.65
C LYS A 319 -18.53 2.59 -24.22
N LEU A 320 -17.55 2.46 -23.36
CA LEU A 320 -16.14 2.51 -23.76
C LEU A 320 -15.71 1.24 -24.52
N THR A 321 -16.17 0.07 -24.08
CA THR A 321 -15.91 -1.18 -24.80
C THR A 321 -16.54 -1.17 -26.20
N SER A 322 -17.76 -0.64 -26.36
CA SER A 322 -18.41 -0.51 -27.66
C SER A 322 -17.65 0.47 -28.58
N LYS A 323 -17.05 1.51 -28.02
CA LYS A 323 -16.36 2.56 -28.78
C LYS A 323 -14.92 2.17 -29.17
N TYR A 324 -14.21 1.52 -28.26
CA TYR A 324 -12.75 1.32 -28.36
C TYR A 324 -12.32 -0.15 -28.36
N GLY A 325 -13.23 -1.09 -28.16
CA GLY A 325 -12.90 -2.51 -27.99
C GLY A 325 -12.43 -2.85 -26.57
N PRO A 326 -12.21 -4.15 -26.29
CA PRO A 326 -11.83 -4.65 -24.96
C PRO A 326 -10.42 -4.18 -24.52
N GLY A 327 -9.51 -3.88 -25.45
CA GLY A 327 -8.17 -3.37 -25.16
C GLY A 327 -8.14 -2.03 -24.42
N CYS A 328 -9.24 -1.28 -24.42
CA CYS A 328 -9.35 -0.01 -23.70
C CYS A 328 -9.54 -0.17 -22.19
N ARG A 329 -9.79 -1.37 -21.68
CA ARG A 329 -10.02 -1.68 -20.26
C ARG A 329 -8.73 -2.16 -19.63
N TYR A 330 -8.48 -1.72 -18.40
CA TYR A 330 -7.26 -2.07 -17.69
C TYR A 330 -7.51 -2.21 -16.19
N VAL A 331 -6.95 -3.25 -15.58
CA VAL A 331 -6.82 -3.36 -14.11
C VAL A 331 -5.44 -2.88 -13.76
N ASN A 332 -5.34 -1.75 -13.06
CA ASN A 332 -4.05 -1.18 -12.73
C ASN A 332 -3.30 -2.06 -11.72
N TYR A 333 -1.97 -2.06 -11.83
CA TYR A 333 -1.11 -2.76 -10.90
C TYR A 333 -1.36 -2.27 -9.46
N GLY A 334 -1.75 -3.15 -8.56
CA GLY A 334 -2.00 -2.83 -7.17
C GLY A 334 -1.94 -4.09 -6.31
N PHE A 335 -1.06 -4.09 -5.31
CA PHE A 335 -0.87 -5.20 -4.38
C PHE A 335 -0.91 -4.74 -2.91
N GLY A 336 -1.66 -3.70 -2.61
CA GLY A 336 -1.96 -3.29 -1.23
C GLY A 336 -2.71 -4.38 -0.46
N VAL A 337 -3.45 -5.20 -1.19
CA VAL A 337 -4.12 -6.41 -0.70
C VAL A 337 -3.60 -7.62 -1.48
N THR A 338 -3.13 -8.64 -0.76
CA THR A 338 -2.64 -9.90 -1.35
C THR A 338 -3.23 -11.08 -0.57
N SER A 339 -4.42 -11.48 -0.95
CA SER A 339 -5.20 -12.57 -0.35
C SER A 339 -5.89 -13.38 -1.44
N LEU A 340 -6.51 -14.51 -1.08
CA LEU A 340 -7.21 -15.37 -2.02
C LEU A 340 -8.33 -14.61 -2.77
N MET A 341 -9.13 -13.84 -2.04
CA MET A 341 -10.23 -13.06 -2.62
C MET A 341 -9.79 -11.63 -3.01
N GLY A 342 -8.51 -11.48 -3.39
CA GLY A 342 -7.93 -10.17 -3.70
C GLY A 342 -8.62 -9.45 -4.87
N PRO A 343 -8.80 -8.12 -4.78
CA PRO A 343 -9.67 -7.35 -5.70
C PRO A 343 -9.21 -7.37 -7.15
N ASN A 344 -7.89 -7.44 -7.42
CA ASN A 344 -7.38 -7.54 -8.79
C ASN A 344 -7.78 -8.86 -9.48
N GLY A 345 -7.80 -9.97 -8.73
CA GLY A 345 -8.29 -11.26 -9.23
C GLY A 345 -9.78 -11.21 -9.57
N LEU A 346 -10.59 -10.64 -8.67
CA LEU A 346 -12.02 -10.45 -8.87
C LEU A 346 -12.32 -9.63 -10.14
N ALA A 347 -11.65 -8.49 -10.30
CA ALA A 347 -11.78 -7.62 -11.48
C ALA A 347 -11.32 -8.30 -12.76
N SER A 348 -10.17 -8.98 -12.72
CA SER A 348 -9.62 -9.67 -13.90
C SER A 348 -10.55 -10.77 -14.37
N ARG A 349 -11.10 -11.59 -13.45
CA ARG A 349 -12.07 -12.61 -13.82
C ARG A 349 -13.33 -12.03 -14.47
N PHE A 350 -13.87 -10.96 -13.87
CA PHE A 350 -15.02 -10.26 -14.43
C PHE A 350 -14.74 -9.74 -15.84
N LEU A 351 -13.62 -9.07 -16.07
CA LEU A 351 -13.25 -8.54 -17.38
C LEU A 351 -12.98 -9.65 -18.38
N ASN A 352 -12.35 -10.74 -17.98
CA ASN A 352 -12.09 -11.90 -18.85
C ASN A 352 -13.39 -12.55 -19.34
N LEU A 353 -14.38 -12.72 -18.45
CA LEU A 353 -15.70 -13.24 -18.79
C LEU A 353 -16.52 -12.27 -19.66
N THR A 354 -16.19 -11.00 -19.67
CA THR A 354 -16.92 -9.96 -20.43
C THR A 354 -16.17 -9.45 -21.67
N GLY A 355 -15.24 -10.25 -22.22
CA GLY A 355 -14.54 -9.98 -23.47
C GLY A 355 -13.06 -9.60 -23.34
N GLY A 356 -12.49 -9.63 -22.15
CA GLY A 356 -11.07 -9.40 -21.88
C GLY A 356 -10.71 -7.95 -21.59
N ALA A 357 -9.43 -7.70 -21.32
CA ALA A 357 -8.85 -6.40 -21.04
C ALA A 357 -7.36 -6.41 -21.41
N LEU A 358 -6.75 -5.26 -21.59
CA LEU A 358 -5.29 -5.14 -21.69
C LEU A 358 -4.66 -5.73 -20.40
N GLY A 359 -3.76 -6.72 -20.60
CA GLY A 359 -3.04 -7.33 -19.50
C GLY A 359 -1.76 -6.60 -19.15
N TYR A 360 -1.12 -6.98 -18.06
CA TYR A 360 0.24 -6.54 -17.75
C TYR A 360 1.12 -7.70 -17.30
N TYR A 361 2.44 -7.55 -17.46
CA TYR A 361 3.46 -8.44 -16.93
C TYR A 361 4.38 -7.68 -15.97
N GLY A 362 5.09 -8.45 -15.13
CA GLY A 362 6.08 -7.96 -14.18
C GLY A 362 5.49 -7.20 -13.00
N SER A 363 6.36 -6.59 -12.25
CA SER A 363 6.03 -5.81 -11.05
C SER A 363 6.91 -4.58 -10.93
N TYR A 364 6.43 -3.52 -10.27
CA TYR A 364 7.28 -2.37 -9.91
C TYR A 364 8.48 -2.78 -9.05
N SER A 365 8.37 -3.92 -8.37
CA SER A 365 9.37 -4.37 -7.41
C SER A 365 10.57 -5.07 -8.02
N SER A 366 10.37 -5.96 -9.01
CA SER A 366 11.35 -6.99 -9.38
C SER A 366 11.46 -7.30 -10.86
N ILE A 367 10.73 -6.59 -11.72
CA ILE A 367 10.63 -6.92 -13.14
C ILE A 367 12.00 -7.01 -13.84
N ASN A 368 12.99 -6.18 -13.47
CA ASN A 368 14.30 -6.18 -14.09
C ASN A 368 15.09 -7.44 -13.71
N SER A 369 15.03 -7.86 -12.43
CA SER A 369 15.64 -9.11 -12.01
C SER A 369 14.86 -10.34 -12.49
N GLU A 370 13.53 -10.26 -12.61
CA GLU A 370 12.72 -11.32 -13.24
C GLU A 370 13.14 -11.56 -14.69
N ALA A 371 13.31 -10.48 -15.47
CA ALA A 371 13.79 -10.58 -16.86
C ALA A 371 15.21 -11.14 -16.93
N ALA A 372 16.15 -10.62 -16.13
CA ALA A 372 17.51 -11.14 -16.06
C ALA A 372 17.53 -12.65 -15.74
N THR A 373 16.75 -13.07 -14.75
CA THR A 373 16.65 -14.47 -14.34
C THR A 373 16.04 -15.34 -15.46
N ALA A 374 15.00 -14.85 -16.13
CA ALA A 374 14.34 -15.57 -17.22
C ALA A 374 15.28 -15.80 -18.42
N TYR A 375 16.04 -14.78 -18.83
CA TYR A 375 16.99 -14.90 -19.95
C TYR A 375 18.27 -15.65 -19.59
N THR A 376 18.55 -15.86 -18.30
CA THR A 376 19.76 -16.60 -17.84
C THR A 376 19.44 -18.03 -17.43
N TYR A 377 18.38 -18.25 -16.63
CA TYR A 377 18.01 -19.57 -16.12
C TYR A 377 16.78 -20.19 -16.81
N GLY A 378 16.04 -19.44 -17.61
CA GLY A 378 14.75 -19.86 -18.16
C GLY A 378 13.61 -19.86 -17.14
N SER A 379 13.78 -19.22 -16.00
CA SER A 379 12.80 -19.11 -14.91
C SER A 379 12.75 -17.67 -14.40
N TYR A 380 11.56 -17.19 -14.03
CA TYR A 380 11.40 -15.87 -13.40
C TYR A 380 11.95 -15.81 -11.97
N PHE A 381 12.07 -16.94 -11.29
CA PHE A 381 12.49 -17.03 -9.90
C PHE A 381 13.64 -18.02 -9.74
N SER A 382 14.54 -17.72 -8.80
CA SER A 382 15.78 -18.50 -8.61
C SER A 382 16.27 -18.52 -7.16
N GLY A 383 15.49 -18.04 -6.19
CA GLY A 383 15.90 -18.00 -4.79
C GLY A 383 15.74 -19.34 -4.07
N ASN A 384 16.61 -19.61 -3.10
CA ASN A 384 16.43 -20.68 -2.13
C ASN A 384 15.46 -20.25 -1.01
N SER A 385 14.91 -21.20 -0.27
CA SER A 385 14.14 -20.85 0.93
C SER A 385 15.04 -20.20 2.00
N PRO A 386 14.50 -19.31 2.85
CA PRO A 386 15.30 -18.65 3.90
C PRO A 386 16.06 -19.61 4.80
N GLU A 387 15.51 -20.81 5.05
CA GLU A 387 16.12 -21.84 5.90
C GLU A 387 17.43 -22.37 5.35
N ASP A 388 17.60 -22.39 4.03
CA ASP A 388 18.83 -22.84 3.38
C ASP A 388 20.04 -21.95 3.71
N LEU A 389 19.82 -20.69 4.03
CA LEU A 389 20.88 -19.79 4.48
C LEU A 389 21.66 -20.33 5.70
N LEU A 390 21.05 -21.18 6.53
CA LEU A 390 21.72 -21.80 7.68
C LEU A 390 22.88 -22.71 7.28
N ASN A 391 22.97 -23.11 6.02
CA ASN A 391 24.06 -23.90 5.45
C ASN A 391 25.20 -23.04 4.89
N THR A 392 25.03 -21.71 4.81
CA THR A 392 26.00 -20.78 4.21
C THR A 392 27.20 -20.53 5.13
N ASN A 393 28.42 -20.52 4.56
CA ASN A 393 29.66 -20.18 5.24
C ASN A 393 30.08 -18.71 5.07
N TYR A 394 29.63 -18.07 4.00
CA TYR A 394 29.89 -16.66 3.67
C TYR A 394 28.67 -16.05 2.98
N LEU A 395 28.19 -14.90 3.46
CA LEU A 395 26.99 -14.25 2.94
C LEU A 395 27.29 -12.83 2.50
N ILE A 396 26.93 -12.52 1.25
CA ILE A 396 26.86 -11.13 0.76
C ILE A 396 25.38 -10.72 0.66
N LEU A 397 24.95 -9.73 1.46
CA LEU A 397 23.70 -9.03 1.29
C LEU A 397 23.96 -7.83 0.37
N TRP A 398 23.49 -7.88 -0.87
CA TRP A 398 23.75 -6.86 -1.88
C TRP A 398 22.50 -6.05 -2.18
N ALA A 399 22.50 -4.75 -1.80
CA ALA A 399 21.33 -3.87 -1.85
C ALA A 399 20.08 -4.49 -1.20
N HIS A 400 20.29 -5.23 -0.11
CA HIS A 400 19.26 -5.99 0.57
C HIS A 400 19.19 -5.64 2.06
N ASN A 401 18.01 -5.17 2.50
CA ASN A 401 17.77 -4.75 3.89
C ASN A 401 16.64 -5.55 4.56
N PRO A 402 16.82 -6.86 4.80
CA PRO A 402 15.77 -7.74 5.32
C PRO A 402 15.33 -7.42 6.75
N VAL A 403 16.12 -6.66 7.50
CA VAL A 403 15.73 -6.21 8.85
C VAL A 403 14.55 -5.23 8.81
N SER A 404 14.47 -4.37 7.79
CA SER A 404 13.35 -3.41 7.60
C SER A 404 12.29 -3.90 6.65
N THR A 405 12.65 -4.53 5.53
CA THR A 405 11.69 -4.96 4.52
C THR A 405 10.81 -6.13 4.98
N VAL A 406 11.34 -6.99 5.86
CA VAL A 406 10.65 -8.15 6.46
C VAL A 406 10.06 -9.09 5.41
N PHE A 407 10.63 -9.10 4.21
CA PHE A 407 10.20 -9.96 3.13
C PHE A 407 10.63 -11.41 3.44
N GLY A 408 9.63 -12.30 3.57
CA GLY A 408 9.84 -13.59 4.21
C GLY A 408 10.07 -13.41 5.72
N ILE A 409 9.01 -13.48 6.51
CA ILE A 409 9.05 -13.17 7.97
C ILE A 409 10.13 -13.95 8.72
N ARG A 410 10.47 -15.15 8.25
CA ARG A 410 11.53 -16.01 8.85
C ARG A 410 12.95 -15.59 8.48
N THR A 411 13.12 -14.86 7.36
CA THR A 411 14.46 -14.46 6.87
C THR A 411 15.24 -13.72 7.96
N ARG A 412 14.59 -12.79 8.67
CA ARG A 412 15.23 -12.05 9.76
C ARG A 412 15.71 -12.97 10.90
N SER A 413 14.88 -13.92 11.32
CA SER A 413 15.25 -14.88 12.37
C SER A 413 16.40 -15.77 11.93
N VAL A 414 16.36 -16.28 10.70
CA VAL A 414 17.41 -17.10 10.11
C VAL A 414 18.73 -16.33 10.05
N LEU A 415 18.72 -15.08 9.57
CA LEU A 415 19.93 -14.25 9.54
C LEU A 415 20.50 -13.95 10.92
N SER A 416 19.64 -13.78 11.93
CA SER A 416 20.09 -13.61 13.31
C SER A 416 20.78 -14.87 13.85
N ILE A 417 20.27 -16.05 13.52
CA ILE A 417 20.90 -17.34 13.88
C ILE A 417 22.24 -17.50 13.15
N LEU A 418 22.29 -17.15 11.86
CA LEU A 418 23.49 -17.22 11.04
C LEU A 418 24.61 -16.33 11.62
N LYS A 419 24.28 -15.10 11.98
CA LYS A 419 25.19 -14.17 12.66
C LYS A 419 25.70 -14.76 13.99
N ALA A 420 24.80 -15.35 14.79
CA ALA A 420 25.18 -15.98 16.07
C ALA A 420 26.09 -17.22 15.89
N LYS A 421 26.02 -17.90 14.74
CA LYS A 421 26.92 -18.99 14.37
C LYS A 421 28.35 -18.53 13.98
N GLY A 422 28.51 -17.20 13.73
CA GLY A 422 29.79 -16.62 13.34
C GLY A 422 30.02 -16.65 11.82
N THR A 423 29.01 -16.88 10.99
CA THR A 423 29.09 -16.72 9.54
C THR A 423 29.43 -15.28 9.18
N LYS A 424 30.43 -15.07 8.33
CA LYS A 424 30.80 -13.73 7.87
C LYS A 424 29.74 -13.15 6.95
N ILE A 425 29.27 -11.95 7.29
CA ILE A 425 28.21 -11.24 6.55
C ILE A 425 28.74 -9.91 6.05
N ILE A 426 28.81 -9.77 4.73
CA ILE A 426 29.14 -8.52 4.06
C ILE A 426 27.84 -7.86 3.59
N VAL A 427 27.71 -6.54 3.76
CA VAL A 427 26.59 -5.78 3.23
C VAL A 427 27.09 -4.71 2.27
N ILE A 428 26.65 -4.78 1.03
CA ILE A 428 26.94 -3.80 -0.02
C ILE A 428 25.69 -2.93 -0.22
N ASP A 429 25.75 -1.67 0.18
CA ASP A 429 24.60 -0.74 0.14
C ASP A 429 25.14 0.70 0.24
N PRO A 430 24.63 1.69 -0.52
CA PRO A 430 25.04 3.10 -0.38
C PRO A 430 24.72 3.70 1.00
N ARG A 431 23.85 3.02 1.76
CA ARG A 431 23.34 3.46 3.05
C ARG A 431 23.71 2.46 4.16
N CYS A 432 24.16 2.94 5.30
CA CYS A 432 24.28 2.13 6.52
C CYS A 432 22.88 1.78 7.05
N SER A 433 22.29 0.75 6.44
CA SER A 433 20.93 0.31 6.70
C SER A 433 20.78 -0.40 8.05
N GLU A 434 19.53 -0.71 8.43
CA GLU A 434 19.24 -1.49 9.64
C GLU A 434 19.86 -2.88 9.58
N SER A 435 20.00 -3.47 8.40
CA SER A 435 20.69 -4.73 8.20
C SER A 435 22.20 -4.59 8.34
N VAL A 436 22.79 -3.49 7.90
CA VAL A 436 24.20 -3.17 8.17
C VAL A 436 24.43 -3.13 9.67
N LYS A 437 23.65 -2.34 10.41
CA LYS A 437 23.80 -2.18 11.88
C LYS A 437 23.60 -3.47 12.67
N ALA A 438 22.68 -4.32 12.24
CA ALA A 438 22.30 -5.51 12.98
C ALA A 438 23.11 -6.76 12.62
N LEU A 439 23.59 -6.87 11.38
CA LEU A 439 24.10 -8.14 10.84
C LEU A 439 25.52 -8.04 10.28
N ALA A 440 25.93 -6.90 9.69
CA ALA A 440 27.18 -6.82 8.95
C ALA A 440 28.42 -7.02 9.83
N ASP A 441 29.40 -7.77 9.32
CA ASP A 441 30.80 -7.74 9.75
C ASP A 441 31.57 -6.64 9.01
N GLU A 442 31.14 -6.33 7.78
CA GLU A 442 31.70 -5.27 6.97
C GLU A 442 30.60 -4.62 6.12
N TRP A 443 30.59 -3.29 6.10
CA TRP A 443 29.75 -2.48 5.22
C TRP A 443 30.59 -1.87 4.11
N ILE A 444 30.13 -2.09 2.87
CA ILE A 444 30.80 -1.54 1.67
C ILE A 444 29.83 -0.55 1.02
N PRO A 445 30.04 0.75 1.20
CA PRO A 445 29.27 1.78 0.49
C PRO A 445 29.62 1.77 -0.99
N ILE A 446 28.58 1.90 -1.84
CA ILE A 446 28.72 1.88 -3.30
C ILE A 446 27.87 2.98 -3.93
N LEU A 447 28.37 3.65 -4.98
CA LEU A 447 27.58 4.62 -5.74
C LEU A 447 26.40 3.90 -6.43
N PRO A 448 25.17 4.44 -6.30
CA PRO A 448 23.98 3.81 -6.90
C PRO A 448 24.14 3.60 -8.41
N SER A 449 23.59 2.50 -8.93
CA SER A 449 23.67 2.08 -10.34
C SER A 449 25.05 1.70 -10.88
N THR A 450 26.02 1.47 -10.01
CA THR A 450 27.37 1.01 -10.39
C THR A 450 27.68 -0.43 -9.98
N ASP A 451 26.70 -1.10 -9.43
CA ASP A 451 26.78 -2.48 -8.94
C ASP A 451 27.31 -3.47 -9.99
N GLY A 452 26.95 -3.26 -11.28
CA GLY A 452 27.46 -4.05 -12.40
C GLY A 452 28.97 -3.93 -12.57
N ALA A 453 29.56 -2.72 -12.38
CA ALA A 453 31.00 -2.54 -12.47
C ALA A 453 31.74 -3.25 -11.32
N LEU A 454 31.16 -3.25 -10.13
CA LEU A 454 31.70 -4.01 -8.99
C LEU A 454 31.65 -5.51 -9.27
N ALA A 455 30.53 -6.01 -9.82
CA ALA A 455 30.37 -7.42 -10.18
C ALA A 455 31.38 -7.85 -11.25
N ASP A 456 31.59 -7.02 -12.30
CA ASP A 456 32.56 -7.31 -13.36
C ASP A 456 34.01 -7.36 -12.81
N ALA A 457 34.37 -6.42 -11.92
CA ALA A 457 35.71 -6.42 -11.33
C ALA A 457 35.94 -7.58 -10.35
N MET A 458 34.88 -8.01 -9.63
CA MET A 458 34.95 -9.24 -8.83
C MET A 458 35.13 -10.47 -9.71
N ALA A 459 34.38 -10.58 -10.82
CA ALA A 459 34.50 -11.68 -11.77
C ALA A 459 35.90 -11.71 -12.40
N TYR A 460 36.42 -10.55 -12.83
CA TYR A 460 37.80 -10.44 -13.35
C TYR A 460 38.81 -10.92 -12.29
N THR A 461 38.67 -10.49 -11.04
CA THR A 461 39.57 -10.88 -9.94
C THR A 461 39.52 -12.39 -9.70
N ILE A 462 38.32 -12.98 -9.62
CA ILE A 462 38.15 -14.43 -9.41
C ILE A 462 38.86 -15.21 -10.51
N TRP A 463 38.71 -14.79 -11.76
CA TRP A 463 39.35 -15.45 -12.91
C TRP A 463 40.85 -15.23 -12.98
N SER A 464 41.32 -14.00 -12.71
CA SER A 464 42.76 -13.70 -12.73
C SER A 464 43.54 -14.37 -11.61
N GLU A 465 42.88 -14.74 -10.49
CA GLU A 465 43.47 -15.47 -9.38
C GLU A 465 43.27 -17.00 -9.52
N GLY A 466 42.59 -17.50 -10.56
CA GLY A 466 42.32 -18.92 -10.79
C GLY A 466 41.39 -19.54 -9.76
N LEU A 467 40.38 -18.79 -9.27
CA LEU A 467 39.44 -19.19 -8.23
C LEU A 467 38.07 -19.57 -8.79
N GLU A 468 37.93 -19.60 -10.11
CA GLU A 468 36.69 -20.02 -10.77
C GLU A 468 36.45 -21.54 -10.65
N ASP A 469 35.20 -21.95 -10.69
CA ASP A 469 34.76 -23.34 -10.78
C ASP A 469 34.63 -23.74 -12.25
N GLN A 470 35.78 -24.09 -12.91
CA GLN A 470 35.81 -24.45 -14.31
C GLN A 470 34.89 -25.62 -14.64
N HIS A 471 34.81 -26.61 -13.74
CA HIS A 471 33.93 -27.76 -13.94
C HIS A 471 32.45 -27.34 -14.02
N PHE A 472 32.04 -26.42 -13.11
CA PHE A 472 30.66 -25.89 -13.12
C PHE A 472 30.38 -25.12 -14.43
N MET A 473 31.30 -24.27 -14.83
CA MET A 473 31.13 -23.47 -16.06
C MET A 473 30.97 -24.36 -17.29
N ASP A 474 31.86 -25.34 -17.50
CA ASP A 474 31.86 -26.23 -18.68
C ASP A 474 30.61 -27.13 -18.72
N THR A 475 30.16 -27.58 -17.54
CA THR A 475 29.05 -28.53 -17.45
C THR A 475 27.71 -27.86 -17.58
N TYR A 476 27.50 -26.75 -16.87
CA TYR A 476 26.16 -26.20 -16.67
C TYR A 476 25.91 -24.86 -17.38
N CYS A 477 26.96 -24.18 -17.87
CA CYS A 477 26.85 -22.84 -18.45
C CYS A 477 27.21 -22.79 -19.93
N VAL A 478 26.78 -21.73 -20.59
CA VAL A 478 27.24 -21.26 -21.88
C VAL A 478 27.51 -19.76 -21.85
N GLY A 479 28.50 -19.29 -22.59
CA GLY A 479 28.80 -17.87 -22.76
C GLY A 479 29.91 -17.34 -21.85
N PHE A 480 30.52 -18.16 -21.01
CA PHE A 480 31.69 -17.72 -20.25
C PHE A 480 32.90 -17.55 -21.12
N ASP A 481 33.16 -18.45 -22.02
CA ASP A 481 34.33 -18.50 -22.93
C ASP A 481 33.93 -18.77 -24.38
N ALA A 482 34.89 -18.68 -25.28
CA ALA A 482 34.69 -18.84 -26.75
C ALA A 482 34.36 -20.30 -27.15
N GLU A 483 34.67 -21.30 -26.31
CA GLU A 483 34.42 -22.72 -26.60
C GLU A 483 32.97 -23.13 -26.28
N HIS A 484 32.38 -22.50 -25.30
CA HIS A 484 31.03 -22.79 -24.78
C HIS A 484 30.07 -21.65 -25.08
N MET A 485 29.83 -21.31 -26.33
CA MET A 485 28.90 -20.26 -26.74
C MET A 485 27.52 -20.80 -27.14
N PRO A 486 26.43 -20.03 -26.95
CA PRO A 486 25.14 -20.38 -27.53
C PRO A 486 25.21 -20.45 -29.06
N GLU A 487 24.41 -21.36 -29.65
CA GLU A 487 24.31 -21.49 -31.08
C GLU A 487 23.91 -20.17 -31.76
N GLY A 488 24.61 -19.78 -32.82
CA GLY A 488 24.32 -18.56 -33.56
C GLY A 488 24.87 -17.25 -32.97
N VAL A 489 25.53 -17.30 -31.83
CA VAL A 489 26.18 -16.13 -31.22
C VAL A 489 27.68 -16.15 -31.56
N PRO A 490 28.29 -15.03 -32.01
CA PRO A 490 29.73 -14.94 -32.28
C PRO A 490 30.57 -15.29 -31.07
N LYS A 491 31.65 -16.06 -31.28
CA LYS A 491 32.49 -16.56 -30.19
C LYS A 491 33.20 -15.46 -29.42
N GLU A 492 33.43 -14.34 -30.06
CA GLU A 492 34.11 -13.16 -29.51
C GLU A 492 33.25 -12.39 -28.52
N LEU A 493 31.94 -12.69 -28.46
CA LEU A 493 31.02 -12.00 -27.53
C LEU A 493 30.90 -12.72 -26.18
N ASN A 494 31.85 -13.55 -25.82
CA ASN A 494 31.88 -14.25 -24.53
C ASN A 494 32.22 -13.32 -23.35
N TYR A 495 31.86 -13.72 -22.12
CA TYR A 495 32.00 -12.86 -20.94
C TYR A 495 33.49 -12.72 -20.53
N HIS A 496 34.35 -13.71 -20.72
CA HIS A 496 35.77 -13.59 -20.47
C HIS A 496 36.41 -12.49 -21.33
N ASP A 497 36.16 -12.48 -22.63
CA ASP A 497 36.74 -11.50 -23.55
C ASP A 497 36.22 -10.06 -23.24
N TYR A 498 34.97 -9.94 -22.72
CA TYR A 498 34.48 -8.67 -22.20
C TYR A 498 35.27 -8.25 -20.97
N LEU A 499 35.49 -9.13 -19.99
CA LEU A 499 36.19 -8.79 -18.73
C LEU A 499 37.65 -8.39 -19.01
N TYR A 500 38.31 -9.07 -19.95
CA TYR A 500 39.71 -8.79 -20.32
C TYR A 500 39.87 -7.66 -21.36
N GLY A 501 38.78 -6.97 -21.71
CA GLY A 501 38.78 -5.79 -22.57
C GLY A 501 39.03 -6.10 -24.03
N ILE A 502 38.87 -7.35 -24.47
CA ILE A 502 39.03 -7.76 -25.86
C ILE A 502 37.90 -7.19 -26.74
N ILE A 503 36.69 -7.07 -26.15
CA ILE A 503 35.50 -6.58 -26.87
C ILE A 503 35.51 -5.04 -26.96
N ASP A 504 35.82 -4.33 -25.87
CA ASP A 504 35.60 -2.87 -25.77
C ASP A 504 36.88 -2.06 -25.43
N GLY A 505 38.04 -2.73 -25.41
CA GLY A 505 39.32 -2.10 -25.12
C GLY A 505 39.56 -1.76 -23.66
N THR A 506 38.69 -2.16 -22.74
CA THR A 506 38.75 -1.79 -21.32
C THR A 506 38.77 -3.03 -20.44
N VAL A 507 39.91 -3.31 -19.79
CA VAL A 507 40.00 -4.41 -18.81
C VAL A 507 39.25 -4.03 -17.52
N LYS A 508 38.38 -4.92 -17.01
CA LYS A 508 37.51 -4.68 -15.87
C LYS A 508 38.20 -4.94 -14.53
N THR A 509 39.38 -4.31 -14.34
CA THR A 509 40.17 -4.47 -13.11
C THR A 509 39.50 -3.81 -11.88
N PRO A 510 39.89 -4.18 -10.65
CA PRO A 510 39.45 -3.47 -9.46
C PRO A 510 39.71 -1.96 -9.50
N GLU A 511 40.84 -1.49 -10.10
CA GLU A 511 41.16 -0.07 -10.23
C GLU A 511 40.28 0.65 -11.25
N TRP A 512 39.77 -0.04 -12.25
CA TRP A 512 38.75 0.46 -13.16
C TRP A 512 37.42 0.65 -12.39
N ALA A 513 37.00 -0.36 -11.63
CA ALA A 513 35.77 -0.33 -10.87
C ALA A 513 35.79 0.69 -9.71
N GLU A 514 36.94 0.88 -9.02
CA GLU A 514 37.09 1.88 -7.98
C GLU A 514 36.71 3.28 -8.46
N LYS A 515 37.11 3.66 -9.68
CA LYS A 515 36.79 4.97 -10.27
C LYS A 515 35.30 5.16 -10.55
N ILE A 516 34.58 4.05 -10.77
CA ILE A 516 33.14 4.07 -11.10
C ILE A 516 32.29 3.95 -9.84
N THR A 517 32.66 3.04 -8.96
CA THR A 517 31.84 2.62 -7.82
C THR A 517 32.13 3.38 -6.54
N GLY A 518 33.32 3.98 -6.43
CA GLY A 518 33.84 4.55 -5.19
C GLY A 518 34.30 3.49 -4.16
N VAL A 519 34.25 2.20 -4.52
CA VAL A 519 34.75 1.11 -3.64
C VAL A 519 36.25 0.92 -3.91
N PRO A 520 37.12 0.96 -2.87
CA PRO A 520 38.57 0.81 -3.05
C PRO A 520 38.93 -0.52 -3.73
N ALA A 521 39.89 -0.49 -4.67
CA ALA A 521 40.34 -1.66 -5.42
C ALA A 521 40.78 -2.82 -4.54
N GLU A 522 41.44 -2.52 -3.43
CA GLU A 522 41.86 -3.52 -2.44
C GLU A 522 40.67 -4.23 -1.79
N THR A 523 39.60 -3.47 -1.47
CA THR A 523 38.35 -4.02 -0.95
C THR A 523 37.68 -4.93 -1.98
N ILE A 524 37.66 -4.52 -3.26
CA ILE A 524 37.09 -5.34 -4.36
C ILE A 524 37.81 -6.67 -4.46
N ARG A 525 39.19 -6.67 -4.49
CA ARG A 525 39.98 -7.89 -4.53
C ARG A 525 39.71 -8.79 -3.32
N LYS A 526 39.70 -8.20 -2.11
CA LYS A 526 39.46 -8.92 -0.88
C LYS A 526 38.12 -9.66 -0.91
N ILE A 527 37.01 -8.97 -1.21
CA ILE A 527 35.68 -9.60 -1.18
C ILE A 527 35.51 -10.60 -2.33
N ALA A 528 36.13 -10.40 -3.48
CA ALA A 528 36.12 -11.35 -4.58
C ALA A 528 36.81 -12.67 -4.21
N VAL A 529 38.02 -12.59 -3.64
CA VAL A 529 38.79 -13.75 -3.18
C VAL A 529 38.07 -14.46 -2.00
N GLU A 530 37.59 -13.72 -1.02
CA GLU A 530 36.84 -14.30 0.12
C GLU A 530 35.59 -15.04 -0.34
N TYR A 531 34.82 -14.44 -1.26
CA TYR A 531 33.58 -15.04 -1.79
C TYR A 531 33.86 -16.31 -2.60
N ALA A 532 34.86 -16.29 -3.46
CA ALA A 532 35.21 -17.43 -4.30
C ALA A 532 35.84 -18.59 -3.48
N SER A 533 36.60 -18.26 -2.43
CA SER A 533 37.26 -19.26 -1.58
C SER A 533 36.33 -19.93 -0.56
N ALA A 534 35.25 -19.24 -0.17
CA ALA A 534 34.25 -19.78 0.73
C ALA A 534 33.24 -20.66 -0.02
N LYS A 535 33.07 -21.90 0.42
CA LYS A 535 32.10 -22.81 -0.21
C LYS A 535 31.36 -23.61 0.86
N PRO A 536 29.99 -23.56 0.91
CA PRO A 536 29.13 -22.73 0.07
C PRO A 536 29.17 -21.26 0.46
N ALA A 537 29.06 -20.40 -0.53
CA ALA A 537 28.88 -18.95 -0.35
C ALA A 537 27.58 -18.49 -1.00
N CYS A 538 26.84 -17.64 -0.31
CA CYS A 538 25.58 -17.10 -0.81
C CYS A 538 25.72 -15.62 -1.14
N LEU A 539 25.37 -15.23 -2.36
CA LEU A 539 25.12 -13.87 -2.76
C LEU A 539 23.61 -13.69 -2.80
N LEU A 540 23.07 -12.89 -1.87
CA LEU A 540 21.65 -12.65 -1.72
C LEU A 540 21.33 -11.21 -2.16
N PRO A 541 20.92 -10.99 -3.43
CA PRO A 541 20.55 -9.67 -3.89
C PRO A 541 19.21 -9.25 -3.33
N GLY A 542 19.15 -7.96 -2.98
CA GLY A 542 17.87 -7.29 -2.74
C GLY A 542 17.24 -6.81 -4.04
N LEU A 543 16.20 -5.99 -3.90
CA LEU A 543 15.55 -5.39 -5.05
C LEU A 543 16.05 -3.95 -5.33
N GLY A 544 17.02 -3.45 -4.55
CA GLY A 544 17.58 -2.10 -4.70
C GLY A 544 18.42 -1.94 -5.97
N ASN A 545 19.36 -2.82 -6.18
CA ASN A 545 20.32 -2.78 -7.30
C ASN A 545 19.69 -2.97 -8.68
N GLN A 546 18.56 -3.67 -8.79
CA GLN A 546 17.88 -3.87 -10.07
C GLN A 546 16.89 -2.75 -10.41
N ARG A 547 16.50 -1.87 -9.45
CA ARG A 547 15.64 -0.71 -9.71
C ARG A 547 16.44 0.51 -10.20
N THR A 548 17.36 0.29 -11.11
CA THR A 548 18.22 1.29 -11.74
C THR A 548 18.06 1.25 -13.25
N GLY A 549 18.54 2.27 -13.97
CA GLY A 549 18.42 2.33 -15.42
C GLY A 549 19.14 1.19 -16.18
N ASN A 550 20.10 0.54 -15.53
CA ASN A 550 20.85 -0.63 -16.02
C ASN A 550 20.60 -1.89 -15.17
N GLY A 551 19.46 -1.96 -14.49
CA GLY A 551 19.16 -2.96 -13.48
C GLY A 551 19.17 -4.40 -13.97
N GLU A 552 18.77 -4.66 -15.21
CA GLU A 552 18.82 -6.00 -15.80
C GLU A 552 20.26 -6.50 -15.97
N GLN A 553 21.15 -5.63 -16.43
CA GLN A 553 22.57 -5.96 -16.60
C GLN A 553 23.25 -6.18 -15.24
N THR A 554 22.92 -5.35 -14.25
CA THR A 554 23.38 -5.56 -12.87
C THR A 554 22.97 -6.94 -12.37
N ALA A 555 21.70 -7.30 -12.50
CA ALA A 555 21.20 -8.60 -12.04
C ALA A 555 21.88 -9.77 -12.75
N ARG A 556 22.12 -9.67 -14.06
CA ARG A 556 22.87 -10.68 -14.84
C ARG A 556 24.33 -10.81 -14.39
N GLY A 557 25.00 -9.70 -14.05
CA GLY A 557 26.36 -9.70 -13.51
C GLY A 557 26.45 -10.42 -12.16
N LEU A 558 25.47 -10.21 -11.26
CA LEU A 558 25.41 -10.93 -9.98
C LEU A 558 25.15 -12.43 -10.16
N ILE A 559 24.30 -12.81 -11.14
CA ILE A 559 24.10 -14.21 -11.49
C ILE A 559 25.41 -14.82 -12.02
N ALA A 560 26.14 -14.13 -12.89
CA ALA A 560 27.41 -14.59 -13.43
C ALA A 560 28.45 -14.88 -12.34
N LEU A 561 28.53 -14.06 -11.28
CA LEU A 561 29.41 -14.31 -10.12
C LEU A 561 29.07 -15.63 -9.41
N THR A 562 27.80 -15.94 -9.20
CA THR A 562 27.42 -17.19 -8.51
C THR A 562 27.69 -18.43 -9.38
N CYS A 563 27.51 -18.29 -10.70
CA CYS A 563 27.84 -19.35 -11.65
C CYS A 563 29.36 -19.56 -11.77
N LEU A 564 30.14 -18.48 -11.82
CA LEU A 564 31.60 -18.51 -11.90
C LEU A 564 32.23 -19.27 -10.73
N THR A 565 31.58 -19.22 -9.54
CA THR A 565 32.05 -19.88 -8.33
C THR A 565 31.32 -21.18 -8.01
N GLY A 566 30.40 -21.65 -8.88
CA GLY A 566 29.69 -22.92 -8.71
C GLY A 566 28.81 -23.00 -7.46
N ASN A 567 28.19 -21.88 -7.04
CA ASN A 567 27.31 -21.82 -5.86
C ASN A 567 25.82 -22.05 -6.17
N VAL A 568 25.46 -22.29 -7.43
CA VAL A 568 24.06 -22.53 -7.85
C VAL A 568 23.67 -23.98 -7.60
N GLY A 569 22.48 -24.21 -7.07
CA GLY A 569 21.89 -25.55 -6.89
C GLY A 569 22.47 -26.42 -5.78
N ILE A 570 23.28 -25.83 -4.89
CA ILE A 570 23.86 -26.49 -3.71
C ILE A 570 23.34 -25.91 -2.40
N PRO A 571 23.26 -26.71 -1.31
CA PRO A 571 22.86 -26.22 0.00
C PRO A 571 23.77 -25.08 0.47
N GLY A 572 23.17 -23.98 0.95
CA GLY A 572 23.90 -22.81 1.44
C GLY A 572 24.50 -21.91 0.35
N GLY A 573 24.35 -22.28 -0.91
CA GLY A 573 24.68 -21.43 -2.04
C GLY A 573 23.52 -20.48 -2.41
N GLY A 574 23.52 -20.03 -3.65
CA GLY A 574 22.42 -19.18 -4.16
C GLY A 574 22.61 -18.87 -5.63
N ALA A 575 21.53 -18.62 -6.32
CA ALA A 575 21.53 -18.34 -7.75
C ALA A 575 21.52 -16.84 -8.09
N ALA A 576 21.51 -15.96 -7.11
CA ALA A 576 21.57 -14.48 -7.21
C ALA A 576 20.60 -13.80 -8.18
N GLY A 577 19.58 -14.50 -8.67
CA GLY A 577 18.55 -13.93 -9.52
C GLY A 577 17.41 -13.31 -8.71
N CYS A 578 16.22 -13.27 -9.29
CA CYS A 578 15.04 -12.83 -8.56
C CYS A 578 14.73 -13.80 -7.42
N GLY A 579 14.71 -13.28 -6.19
CA GLY A 579 14.45 -14.06 -4.99
C GLY A 579 13.08 -14.71 -4.98
N ALA A 580 12.84 -15.59 -3.99
CA ALA A 580 11.65 -16.40 -3.77
C ALA A 580 11.37 -17.47 -4.83
N ALA A 581 11.57 -18.70 -4.46
CA ALA A 581 11.39 -19.80 -5.39
C ALA A 581 10.75 -21.04 -4.80
N LEU A 582 9.83 -20.92 -3.86
CA LEU A 582 9.02 -22.06 -3.55
C LEU A 582 8.17 -22.40 -4.76
N GLU A 583 8.44 -23.52 -5.38
CA GLU A 583 7.60 -24.05 -6.47
C GLU A 583 6.25 -24.59 -5.96
N GLU A 584 6.00 -24.48 -4.68
CA GLU A 584 4.77 -24.95 -4.10
C GLU A 584 3.58 -24.15 -4.59
N PRO A 585 2.50 -24.87 -4.97
CA PRO A 585 1.29 -24.22 -5.41
C PRO A 585 0.69 -23.37 -4.30
N MET A 586 0.17 -22.22 -4.67
CA MET A 586 -0.53 -21.28 -3.79
C MET A 586 -1.96 -21.08 -4.29
N PRO A 587 -2.94 -20.96 -3.41
CA PRO A 587 -4.31 -20.67 -3.82
C PRO A 587 -4.43 -19.20 -4.24
N PHE A 588 -4.60 -18.98 -5.54
CA PHE A 588 -4.93 -17.66 -6.09
C PHE A 588 -6.36 -17.66 -6.60
N PHE A 589 -6.99 -16.49 -6.59
CA PHE A 589 -8.28 -16.32 -7.23
C PHE A 589 -8.16 -16.61 -8.74
N PRO A 590 -8.97 -17.53 -9.29
CA PRO A 590 -8.81 -17.96 -10.68
C PRO A 590 -9.37 -16.90 -11.64
N ALA A 591 -8.49 -16.08 -12.21
CA ALA A 591 -8.88 -15.05 -13.17
C ALA A 591 -9.45 -15.61 -14.49
N GLY A 592 -9.22 -16.90 -14.80
CA GLY A 592 -9.60 -17.51 -16.08
C GLY A 592 -8.73 -17.03 -17.25
N THR A 593 -9.11 -17.39 -18.46
CA THR A 593 -8.39 -17.02 -19.68
C THR A 593 -8.81 -15.63 -20.15
N ASN A 594 -7.86 -14.73 -20.34
CA ASN A 594 -8.13 -13.44 -20.97
C ASN A 594 -8.27 -13.61 -22.48
N PRO A 595 -9.44 -13.33 -23.08
CA PRO A 595 -9.61 -13.43 -24.53
C PRO A 595 -8.84 -12.33 -25.31
N TYR A 596 -8.60 -11.17 -24.70
CA TYR A 596 -7.72 -10.15 -25.26
C TYR A 596 -6.24 -10.52 -25.06
N LYS A 597 -5.43 -10.42 -26.11
CA LYS A 597 -4.06 -10.96 -26.09
C LYS A 597 -2.98 -9.95 -25.71
N GLY A 598 -3.27 -8.65 -25.84
CA GLY A 598 -2.29 -7.60 -25.57
C GLY A 598 -1.89 -7.55 -24.11
N VAL A 599 -0.58 -7.48 -23.86
CA VAL A 599 0.01 -7.40 -22.51
C VAL A 599 1.17 -6.40 -22.54
N ILE A 600 1.25 -5.50 -21.59
CA ILE A 600 2.30 -4.48 -21.45
C ILE A 600 3.09 -4.67 -20.16
N SER A 601 4.28 -4.08 -20.05
CA SER A 601 4.91 -3.92 -18.74
C SER A 601 3.99 -3.11 -17.81
N CYS A 602 3.85 -3.54 -16.56
CA CYS A 602 3.03 -2.82 -15.57
C CYS A 602 3.48 -1.36 -15.38
N PHE A 603 4.72 -1.02 -15.72
CA PHE A 603 5.25 0.34 -15.65
C PHE A 603 4.80 1.24 -16.81
N LEU A 604 4.39 0.66 -17.95
CA LEU A 604 4.03 1.41 -19.17
C LEU A 604 2.56 1.86 -19.22
N TRP A 605 1.78 1.68 -18.18
CA TRP A 605 0.35 1.99 -18.22
C TRP A 605 0.05 3.46 -18.57
N THR A 606 0.88 4.42 -18.12
CA THR A 606 0.69 5.84 -18.48
C THR A 606 0.94 6.09 -19.97
N GLN A 607 1.92 5.43 -20.57
CA GLN A 607 2.13 5.48 -22.01
C GLN A 607 0.95 4.85 -22.75
N ALA A 608 0.42 3.74 -22.25
CA ALA A 608 -0.76 3.10 -22.85
C ALA A 608 -2.05 3.95 -22.71
N VAL A 609 -2.16 4.80 -21.68
CA VAL A 609 -3.22 5.84 -21.60
C VAL A 609 -2.99 6.96 -22.63
N GLU A 610 -1.75 7.40 -22.79
CA GLU A 610 -1.38 8.54 -23.63
C GLU A 610 -1.46 8.22 -25.12
N GLU A 611 -0.91 7.07 -25.51
CA GLU A 611 -0.73 6.67 -26.92
C GLU A 611 -0.64 5.13 -27.11
N GLY A 612 -1.43 4.35 -26.37
CA GLY A 612 -1.41 2.89 -26.43
C GLY A 612 -1.51 2.33 -27.85
N HIS A 613 -2.39 2.92 -28.68
CA HIS A 613 -2.54 2.53 -30.09
C HIS A 613 -1.28 2.67 -30.96
N LYS A 614 -0.21 3.30 -30.43
CA LYS A 614 1.11 3.39 -31.11
C LYS A 614 2.12 2.38 -30.57
N MET A 615 1.87 1.77 -29.41
CA MET A 615 2.81 0.84 -28.79
C MET A 615 2.94 -0.45 -29.61
N THR A 616 4.17 -0.92 -29.73
CA THR A 616 4.51 -2.09 -30.56
C THR A 616 5.38 -3.09 -29.79
N ARG A 617 5.40 -4.35 -30.29
CA ARG A 617 6.25 -5.42 -29.76
C ARG A 617 7.74 -5.02 -29.75
N ASP A 618 8.24 -4.50 -30.85
CA ASP A 618 9.67 -4.24 -31.01
C ASP A 618 10.16 -3.07 -30.15
N LYS A 619 9.34 -2.01 -30.02
CA LYS A 619 9.73 -0.82 -29.27
C LYS A 619 9.39 -0.91 -27.77
N ASP A 620 8.20 -1.37 -27.48
CA ASP A 620 7.61 -1.26 -26.13
C ASP A 620 7.53 -2.63 -25.43
N HIS A 621 8.05 -3.67 -26.08
CA HIS A 621 8.06 -5.07 -25.61
C HIS A 621 6.66 -5.55 -25.17
N ILE A 622 5.62 -5.18 -25.95
CA ILE A 622 4.28 -5.73 -25.71
C ILE A 622 4.25 -7.21 -26.08
N LEU A 623 3.47 -7.98 -25.34
CA LEU A 623 3.32 -9.40 -25.56
C LEU A 623 1.93 -9.71 -26.16
N GLY A 624 1.84 -10.84 -26.86
CA GLY A 624 0.59 -11.39 -27.39
C GLY A 624 0.04 -10.70 -28.64
N MET A 625 0.56 -9.53 -29.02
CA MET A 625 0.20 -8.76 -30.22
C MET A 625 1.43 -8.06 -30.78
N ASP A 626 1.41 -7.70 -32.07
CA ASP A 626 2.48 -6.90 -32.68
C ASP A 626 2.32 -5.41 -32.34
N LYS A 627 1.08 -4.96 -32.19
CA LYS A 627 0.71 -3.59 -31.88
C LYS A 627 -0.61 -3.57 -31.11
N LEU A 628 -0.75 -2.68 -30.11
CA LEU A 628 -2.02 -2.48 -29.43
C LEU A 628 -3.04 -1.78 -30.34
N ASP A 629 -4.29 -2.13 -30.20
CA ASP A 629 -5.41 -1.61 -30.99
C ASP A 629 -6.14 -0.42 -30.36
N ALA A 630 -5.89 -0.14 -29.07
CA ALA A 630 -6.53 0.93 -28.34
C ALA A 630 -5.62 1.57 -27.28
N ASP A 631 -5.94 2.81 -26.89
CA ASP A 631 -5.46 3.41 -25.64
C ASP A 631 -6.27 2.90 -24.47
N ILE A 632 -5.70 2.95 -23.25
CA ILE A 632 -6.47 2.72 -22.03
C ILE A 632 -7.45 3.89 -21.82
N LYS A 633 -8.74 3.58 -21.78
CA LYS A 633 -9.83 4.54 -21.55
C LYS A 633 -10.62 4.29 -20.27
N PHE A 634 -10.52 3.06 -19.73
CA PHE A 634 -11.13 2.64 -18.48
C PHE A 634 -10.10 1.97 -17.58
N ILE A 635 -9.98 2.45 -16.35
CA ILE A 635 -9.07 1.89 -15.34
C ILE A 635 -9.87 1.44 -14.10
N PHE A 636 -9.68 0.18 -13.69
CA PHE A 636 -9.89 -0.24 -12.30
C PHE A 636 -8.59 -0.05 -11.52
N ASN A 637 -8.60 0.81 -10.50
CA ASN A 637 -7.48 0.99 -9.57
C ASN A 637 -7.88 0.48 -8.19
N LEU A 638 -7.57 -0.78 -7.93
CA LEU A 638 -8.03 -1.52 -6.75
C LEU A 638 -6.84 -1.83 -5.83
N ALA A 639 -7.02 -1.66 -4.53
CA ALA A 639 -6.00 -1.93 -3.51
C ALA A 639 -4.61 -1.34 -3.84
N GLY A 640 -4.59 -0.15 -4.45
CA GLY A 640 -3.34 0.43 -4.92
C GLY A 640 -3.36 1.96 -4.99
N ASN A 641 -2.30 2.58 -4.48
CA ASN A 641 -2.05 4.02 -4.63
C ASN A 641 -1.21 4.29 -5.89
N THR A 642 -1.55 3.58 -6.99
CA THR A 642 -0.71 3.47 -8.20
C THR A 642 -0.86 4.66 -9.12
N LEU A 643 -2.06 5.23 -9.24
CA LEU A 643 -2.33 6.33 -10.17
C LEU A 643 -1.40 7.53 -9.95
N ILE A 644 -1.11 7.85 -8.71
CA ILE A 644 -0.30 9.04 -8.36
C ILE A 644 0.97 8.65 -7.61
N ASN A 645 0.86 7.94 -6.49
CA ASN A 645 1.98 7.83 -5.55
C ASN A 645 3.05 6.83 -5.97
N GLN A 646 2.65 5.70 -6.57
CA GLN A 646 3.59 4.62 -6.92
C GLN A 646 4.29 4.85 -8.24
N HIS A 647 3.67 5.57 -9.17
CA HIS A 647 4.22 5.79 -10.50
C HIS A 647 5.23 6.93 -10.52
N SER A 648 6.28 6.80 -11.33
CA SER A 648 7.30 7.83 -11.54
C SER A 648 6.71 9.09 -12.17
N ASP A 649 7.36 10.23 -11.93
CA ASP A 649 6.96 11.55 -12.44
C ASP A 649 5.49 11.87 -12.15
N ILE A 650 5.21 12.06 -10.87
CA ILE A 650 3.86 12.35 -10.38
C ILE A 650 3.25 13.54 -11.14
N ASN A 651 4.03 14.58 -11.42
CA ASN A 651 3.51 15.77 -12.07
C ASN A 651 3.12 15.56 -13.53
N ARG A 652 3.87 14.74 -14.27
CA ARG A 652 3.48 14.28 -15.63
C ARG A 652 2.19 13.45 -15.54
N THR A 653 2.15 12.49 -14.62
CA THR A 653 1.00 11.59 -14.46
C THR A 653 -0.27 12.35 -14.07
N LYS A 654 -0.17 13.35 -13.18
CA LYS A 654 -1.29 14.23 -12.83
C LYS A 654 -1.86 14.96 -14.06
N LYS A 655 -0.98 15.57 -14.86
CA LYS A 655 -1.42 16.26 -16.10
C LYS A 655 -2.14 15.30 -17.05
N LEU A 656 -1.57 14.10 -17.22
CA LEU A 656 -2.17 13.07 -18.08
C LEU A 656 -3.57 12.67 -17.60
N LEU A 657 -3.74 12.39 -16.30
CA LEU A 657 -5.02 11.95 -15.75
C LEU A 657 -6.06 13.08 -15.63
N GLN A 658 -5.62 14.35 -15.54
CA GLN A 658 -6.51 15.50 -15.57
C GLN A 658 -7.11 15.75 -16.95
N ASP A 659 -6.48 15.27 -18.01
CA ASP A 659 -7.06 15.25 -19.36
C ASP A 659 -8.01 14.05 -19.51
N GLU A 660 -9.29 14.28 -19.23
CA GLU A 660 -10.31 13.23 -19.29
C GLU A 660 -10.51 12.62 -20.69
N SER A 661 -9.99 13.28 -21.76
CA SER A 661 -10.00 12.69 -23.10
C SER A 661 -9.01 11.53 -23.25
N LYS A 662 -7.96 11.51 -22.42
CA LYS A 662 -6.96 10.45 -22.40
C LYS A 662 -7.47 9.20 -21.70
N CYS A 663 -8.04 9.33 -20.51
CA CYS A 663 -8.71 8.27 -19.78
C CYS A 663 -10.10 8.72 -19.37
N GLU A 664 -11.15 8.11 -19.94
CA GLU A 664 -12.53 8.59 -19.77
C GLU A 664 -13.17 8.13 -18.45
N CYS A 665 -12.66 7.06 -17.80
CA CYS A 665 -13.20 6.58 -16.54
C CYS A 665 -12.14 5.90 -15.68
N ILE A 666 -12.12 6.25 -14.39
CA ILE A 666 -11.29 5.62 -13.35
C ILE A 666 -12.21 5.21 -12.19
N ALA A 667 -12.40 3.92 -11.99
CA ALA A 667 -13.09 3.37 -10.82
C ALA A 667 -12.05 2.83 -9.83
N ALA A 668 -12.12 3.28 -8.59
CA ALA A 668 -11.10 2.96 -7.60
C ALA A 668 -11.72 2.51 -6.27
N SER A 669 -11.06 1.59 -5.57
CA SER A 669 -11.41 1.11 -4.24
C SER A 669 -10.21 1.20 -3.30
N ASP A 670 -10.43 1.76 -2.12
CA ASP A 670 -9.44 1.84 -1.05
C ASP A 670 -10.16 2.07 0.30
N VAL A 671 -9.43 1.88 1.39
CA VAL A 671 -9.91 2.20 2.75
C VAL A 671 -9.89 3.71 2.99
N PHE A 672 -8.97 4.43 2.35
CA PHE A 672 -8.70 5.85 2.56
C PHE A 672 -8.78 6.67 1.28
N MET A 673 -8.99 7.99 1.43
CA MET A 673 -8.84 8.95 0.35
C MET A 673 -7.33 9.20 0.10
N THR A 674 -6.67 8.20 -0.49
CA THR A 674 -5.26 8.30 -0.90
C THR A 674 -5.07 9.33 -2.02
N PRO A 675 -3.85 9.78 -2.30
CA PRO A 675 -3.60 10.65 -3.44
C PRO A 675 -4.16 10.12 -4.77
N SER A 676 -4.12 8.81 -4.99
CA SER A 676 -4.69 8.17 -6.18
C SER A 676 -6.22 8.23 -6.22
N MET A 677 -6.88 8.05 -5.06
CA MET A 677 -8.35 8.11 -4.97
C MET A 677 -8.90 9.48 -5.36
N ARG A 678 -8.15 10.58 -5.13
CA ARG A 678 -8.55 11.93 -5.55
C ARG A 678 -8.69 12.07 -7.08
N PHE A 679 -8.07 11.18 -7.85
CA PHE A 679 -8.11 11.14 -9.31
C PHE A 679 -9.15 10.17 -9.88
N ALA A 680 -9.86 9.46 -9.03
CA ALA A 680 -10.93 8.55 -9.45
C ALA A 680 -12.22 9.32 -9.81
N ASP A 681 -12.99 8.74 -10.73
CA ASP A 681 -14.34 9.21 -11.07
C ASP A 681 -15.40 8.52 -10.20
N LEU A 682 -15.13 7.24 -9.85
CA LEU A 682 -15.90 6.48 -8.86
C LEU A 682 -14.95 6.01 -7.75
N VAL A 683 -15.34 6.26 -6.51
CA VAL A 683 -14.66 5.87 -5.28
C VAL A 683 -15.52 4.88 -4.51
N LEU A 684 -14.95 3.71 -4.18
CA LEU A 684 -15.58 2.70 -3.33
C LEU A 684 -14.83 2.60 -1.99
N PRO A 685 -15.55 2.64 -0.85
CA PRO A 685 -14.97 2.51 0.48
C PRO A 685 -14.74 1.03 0.81
N ALA A 686 -13.53 0.53 0.65
CA ALA A 686 -13.21 -0.87 0.97
C ALA A 686 -13.24 -1.14 2.49
N PRO A 687 -13.68 -2.33 2.92
CA PRO A 687 -13.44 -2.80 4.28
C PRO A 687 -11.95 -3.15 4.49
N SER A 688 -11.51 -3.09 5.74
CA SER A 688 -10.19 -3.57 6.11
C SER A 688 -10.18 -5.08 6.36
N PHE A 689 -9.00 -5.67 6.47
CA PHE A 689 -8.84 -7.09 6.83
C PHE A 689 -9.33 -7.43 8.26
N LEU A 690 -9.56 -6.44 9.09
CA LEU A 690 -10.19 -6.64 10.41
C LEU A 690 -11.72 -6.82 10.32
N GLU A 691 -12.29 -6.59 9.15
CA GLU A 691 -13.73 -6.52 8.88
C GLU A 691 -14.23 -7.58 7.89
N GLU A 692 -13.34 -8.35 7.27
CA GLU A 692 -13.68 -9.41 6.32
C GLU A 692 -12.87 -10.68 6.56
N ASP A 693 -13.48 -11.84 6.24
CA ASP A 693 -12.77 -13.11 6.20
C ASP A 693 -12.03 -13.28 4.87
N ASP A 694 -10.81 -13.84 4.90
CA ASP A 694 -10.07 -14.19 3.69
C ASP A 694 -8.97 -15.23 4.01
N ILE A 695 -8.14 -15.55 3.02
CA ILE A 695 -6.99 -16.45 3.16
C ILE A 695 -5.75 -15.73 2.65
N ASN A 696 -4.74 -15.62 3.51
CA ASN A 696 -3.46 -15.02 3.20
C ASN A 696 -2.35 -16.05 2.95
N MET A 697 -1.45 -15.69 2.04
CA MET A 697 -0.28 -16.50 1.70
C MET A 697 0.99 -15.64 1.70
N PRO A 698 2.16 -16.19 2.09
CA PRO A 698 3.41 -15.43 2.28
C PRO A 698 4.18 -15.20 0.98
N TRP A 699 3.55 -14.92 -0.13
CA TRP A 699 4.22 -15.00 -1.42
C TRP A 699 4.94 -16.36 -1.55
N ARG A 700 6.07 -16.43 -2.20
CA ARG A 700 6.87 -17.65 -2.32
C ARG A 700 7.98 -17.75 -1.25
N TYR A 701 7.75 -17.15 -0.06
CA TYR A 701 8.75 -17.09 1.02
C TYR A 701 8.38 -17.91 2.26
N GLY A 702 7.46 -18.85 2.15
CA GLY A 702 7.08 -19.70 3.27
C GLY A 702 6.06 -20.77 2.90
N HIS A 703 6.08 -21.88 3.66
CA HIS A 703 5.22 -23.04 3.46
C HIS A 703 4.01 -23.00 4.39
N TYR A 704 3.25 -21.89 4.38
CA TYR A 704 2.10 -21.74 5.25
C TYR A 704 0.97 -20.92 4.59
N LEU A 705 -0.25 -21.17 5.05
CA LEU A 705 -1.41 -20.35 4.79
C LEU A 705 -1.90 -19.78 6.11
N LEU A 706 -2.41 -18.55 6.10
CA LEU A 706 -3.00 -17.91 7.26
C LEU A 706 -4.47 -17.58 6.98
N ALA A 707 -5.33 -17.94 7.93
CA ALA A 707 -6.70 -17.46 7.91
C ALA A 707 -6.73 -15.98 8.29
N GLU A 708 -7.56 -15.23 7.59
CA GLU A 708 -7.93 -13.89 7.93
C GLU A 708 -9.38 -13.93 8.41
N ASN A 709 -9.58 -13.85 9.71
CA ASN A 709 -10.90 -13.85 10.33
C ASN A 709 -11.28 -12.42 10.70
N ALA A 710 -12.47 -11.99 10.30
CA ALA A 710 -13.02 -10.69 10.67
C ALA A 710 -13.10 -10.54 12.20
N ALA A 711 -12.49 -9.50 12.73
CA ALA A 711 -12.50 -9.21 14.15
C ALA A 711 -13.72 -8.37 14.54
N VAL A 712 -14.14 -7.46 13.68
CA VAL A 712 -15.27 -6.55 13.85
C VAL A 712 -16.15 -6.55 12.61
N LYS A 713 -17.35 -6.05 12.74
CA LYS A 713 -18.21 -5.81 11.55
C LYS A 713 -17.69 -4.64 10.75
N PRO A 714 -17.93 -4.60 9.42
CA PRO A 714 -17.61 -3.44 8.60
C PRO A 714 -18.22 -2.17 9.16
N VAL A 715 -17.39 -1.11 9.27
CA VAL A 715 -17.87 0.21 9.69
C VAL A 715 -18.33 0.99 8.46
N PHE A 716 -19.27 1.90 8.69
CA PHE A 716 -19.88 2.75 7.67
C PHE A 716 -20.60 1.95 6.57
N CYS A 717 -20.76 2.56 5.41
CA CYS A 717 -21.27 1.90 4.21
C CYS A 717 -20.11 1.32 3.38
N SER A 718 -19.19 0.59 4.04
CA SER A 718 -18.10 -0.10 3.33
C SER A 718 -18.66 -1.12 2.35
N VAL A 719 -18.03 -1.20 1.18
CA VAL A 719 -18.43 -2.08 0.07
C VAL A 719 -17.28 -3.03 -0.19
N SER A 720 -17.51 -4.31 0.03
CA SER A 720 -16.58 -5.34 -0.39
C SER A 720 -16.41 -5.30 -1.91
N GLU A 721 -15.18 -5.43 -2.38
CA GLU A 721 -14.94 -5.55 -3.82
C GLU A 721 -15.63 -6.78 -4.40
N TYR A 722 -15.81 -7.85 -3.59
CA TYR A 722 -16.58 -9.02 -4.01
C TYR A 722 -18.03 -8.64 -4.30
N ASP A 723 -18.70 -7.94 -3.39
CA ASP A 723 -20.11 -7.53 -3.55
C ASP A 723 -20.29 -6.61 -4.75
N PHE A 724 -19.34 -5.71 -4.97
CA PHE A 724 -19.35 -4.82 -6.14
C PHE A 724 -19.23 -5.60 -7.46
N PHE A 725 -18.29 -6.55 -7.56
CA PHE A 725 -18.13 -7.38 -8.77
C PHE A 725 -19.21 -8.44 -8.90
N GLU A 726 -19.79 -8.90 -7.80
CA GLU A 726 -20.99 -9.75 -7.81
C GLU A 726 -22.14 -9.04 -8.53
N GLU A 727 -22.45 -7.80 -8.10
CA GLU A 727 -23.52 -7.00 -8.72
C GLU A 727 -23.22 -6.68 -10.20
N LEU A 728 -21.99 -6.30 -10.53
CA LEU A 728 -21.57 -6.11 -11.92
C LEU A 728 -21.72 -7.38 -12.74
N SER A 729 -21.30 -8.53 -12.22
CA SER A 729 -21.37 -9.81 -12.93
C SER A 729 -22.82 -10.24 -13.20
N LYS A 730 -23.75 -9.95 -12.27
CA LYS A 730 -25.19 -10.13 -12.48
C LYS A 730 -25.72 -9.26 -13.62
N ARG A 731 -25.30 -7.99 -13.68
CA ARG A 731 -25.69 -7.03 -14.76
C ARG A 731 -25.17 -7.45 -16.13
N PHE A 732 -24.00 -8.08 -16.19
CA PHE A 732 -23.43 -8.61 -17.43
C PHE A 732 -23.86 -10.04 -17.75
N GLY A 733 -24.65 -10.68 -16.89
CA GLY A 733 -25.16 -12.06 -17.09
C GLY A 733 -24.09 -13.15 -16.95
N VAL A 734 -23.00 -12.88 -16.24
CA VAL A 734 -21.86 -13.81 -16.06
C VAL A 734 -21.67 -14.25 -14.60
N PHE A 735 -22.60 -13.94 -13.71
CA PHE A 735 -22.45 -14.20 -12.27
C PHE A 735 -22.14 -15.66 -11.96
N SER A 736 -22.90 -16.60 -12.53
CA SER A 736 -22.69 -18.02 -12.24
C SER A 736 -21.28 -18.50 -12.57
N GLN A 737 -20.72 -18.04 -13.70
CA GLN A 737 -19.35 -18.40 -14.09
C GLN A 737 -18.31 -17.63 -13.25
N TRP A 738 -18.62 -16.38 -12.89
CA TRP A 738 -17.73 -15.55 -12.08
C TRP A 738 -17.59 -16.09 -10.66
N SER A 739 -18.68 -16.59 -10.07
CA SER A 739 -18.73 -17.12 -8.69
C SER A 739 -18.47 -18.63 -8.58
N ASP A 740 -18.08 -19.30 -9.67
CA ASP A 740 -17.99 -20.77 -9.73
C ASP A 740 -19.28 -21.46 -9.24
N PHE A 741 -20.44 -20.87 -9.57
CA PHE A 741 -21.78 -21.29 -9.15
C PHE A 741 -22.03 -21.20 -7.64
N CYS A 742 -21.15 -20.56 -6.87
CA CYS A 742 -21.36 -20.31 -5.45
C CYS A 742 -22.35 -19.17 -5.23
N PRO A 743 -23.22 -19.25 -4.21
CA PRO A 743 -24.27 -18.25 -3.97
C PRO A 743 -23.75 -16.95 -3.35
N ASP A 744 -22.64 -17.01 -2.63
CA ASP A 744 -22.09 -15.90 -1.85
C ASP A 744 -20.56 -16.00 -1.69
N ARG A 745 -19.96 -14.95 -1.15
CA ARG A 745 -18.52 -14.83 -0.94
C ARG A 745 -17.95 -15.93 -0.05
N ALA A 746 -18.63 -16.25 1.04
CA ALA A 746 -18.13 -17.25 2.02
C ALA A 746 -18.11 -18.65 1.40
N SER A 747 -19.18 -19.02 0.71
CA SER A 747 -19.26 -20.28 -0.04
C SER A 747 -18.22 -20.37 -1.14
N HIS A 748 -17.96 -19.26 -1.84
CA HIS A 748 -16.97 -19.20 -2.92
C HIS A 748 -15.54 -19.34 -2.38
N MET A 749 -15.20 -18.64 -1.30
CA MET A 749 -13.90 -18.78 -0.64
C MET A 749 -13.67 -20.21 -0.14
N LYS A 750 -14.69 -20.82 0.48
CA LYS A 750 -14.64 -22.23 0.92
C LYS A 750 -14.41 -23.16 -0.26
N TYR A 751 -15.16 -23.00 -1.34
CA TYR A 751 -15.02 -23.79 -2.57
C TYR A 751 -13.58 -23.68 -3.14
N LEU A 752 -13.05 -22.48 -3.26
CA LEU A 752 -11.69 -22.27 -3.79
C LEU A 752 -10.63 -22.94 -2.92
N TYR A 753 -10.76 -22.83 -1.60
CA TYR A 753 -9.82 -23.49 -0.67
C TYR A 753 -9.93 -25.02 -0.77
N GLU A 754 -11.12 -25.59 -0.72
CA GLU A 754 -11.33 -27.03 -0.78
C GLU A 754 -10.93 -27.61 -2.14
N HIS A 755 -11.21 -26.90 -3.23
CA HIS A 755 -10.76 -27.27 -4.56
C HIS A 755 -9.22 -27.28 -4.65
N PHE A 756 -8.57 -26.23 -4.15
CA PHE A 756 -7.11 -26.19 -4.09
C PHE A 756 -6.52 -27.32 -3.24
N ALA A 757 -7.09 -27.60 -2.08
CA ALA A 757 -6.66 -28.70 -1.21
C ALA A 757 -6.81 -30.07 -1.89
N ALA A 758 -7.90 -30.27 -2.63
CA ALA A 758 -8.16 -31.49 -3.38
C ALA A 758 -7.18 -31.68 -4.56
N MET A 759 -6.80 -30.60 -5.24
CA MET A 759 -5.81 -30.61 -6.32
C MET A 759 -4.39 -30.87 -5.81
N HIS A 760 -4.11 -30.55 -4.55
CA HIS A 760 -2.79 -30.64 -3.93
C HIS A 760 -2.80 -31.43 -2.61
N PRO A 761 -3.19 -32.73 -2.65
CA PRO A 761 -3.34 -33.54 -1.43
C PRO A 761 -2.04 -33.71 -0.64
N ALA A 762 -0.89 -33.61 -1.31
CA ALA A 762 0.44 -33.68 -0.67
C ALA A 762 0.69 -32.53 0.32
N LEU A 763 -0.06 -31.43 0.23
CA LEU A 763 0.05 -30.31 1.19
C LEU A 763 -0.57 -30.64 2.55
N GLY A 764 -1.44 -31.67 2.65
CA GLY A 764 -2.06 -32.09 3.90
C GLY A 764 -2.88 -31.00 4.58
N LEU A 765 -3.53 -30.12 3.80
CA LEU A 765 -4.32 -29.01 4.32
C LEU A 765 -5.52 -29.52 5.13
N PRO A 766 -5.86 -28.91 6.28
CA PRO A 766 -7.01 -29.29 7.07
C PRO A 766 -8.32 -28.90 6.36
N PRO A 767 -9.48 -29.47 6.74
CA PRO A 767 -10.78 -28.97 6.29
C PRO A 767 -10.93 -27.47 6.53
N PHE A 768 -11.64 -26.77 5.65
CA PHE A 768 -11.77 -25.31 5.65
C PHE A 768 -12.18 -24.75 7.02
N ASP A 769 -13.25 -25.25 7.62
CA ASP A 769 -13.74 -24.71 8.90
C ASP A 769 -12.69 -24.84 10.01
N ARG A 770 -11.97 -25.98 10.04
CA ARG A 770 -10.89 -26.20 11.00
C ARG A 770 -9.67 -25.28 10.71
N PHE A 771 -9.39 -24.98 9.45
CA PHE A 771 -8.36 -24.04 9.06
C PHE A 771 -8.68 -22.63 9.57
N MET A 772 -9.90 -22.16 9.35
CA MET A 772 -10.34 -20.84 9.81
C MET A 772 -10.30 -20.73 11.34
N ASP A 773 -10.81 -21.73 12.08
CA ASP A 773 -10.77 -21.76 13.55
C ASP A 773 -9.35 -21.75 14.11
N ARG A 774 -8.46 -22.53 13.49
CA ARG A 774 -7.07 -22.62 13.91
C ARG A 774 -6.27 -21.34 13.58
N GLY A 775 -6.65 -20.60 12.56
CA GLY A 775 -5.99 -19.39 12.08
C GLY A 775 -4.85 -19.65 11.10
N HIS A 776 -4.43 -20.89 10.91
CA HIS A 776 -3.33 -21.24 10.01
C HIS A 776 -3.32 -22.71 9.58
N ALA A 777 -2.69 -22.96 8.44
CA ALA A 777 -2.22 -24.26 8.01
C ALA A 777 -0.72 -24.18 7.68
N TYR A 778 0.01 -25.18 8.01
CA TYR A 778 1.45 -25.21 7.83
C TYR A 778 1.90 -26.55 7.25
N LYS A 779 2.86 -26.50 6.34
CA LYS A 779 3.62 -27.64 5.84
C LYS A 779 5.09 -27.44 6.20
N GLY A 780 5.78 -28.49 6.60
CA GLY A 780 7.12 -28.49 7.14
C GLY A 780 8.17 -27.56 6.50
N SER A 781 9.32 -27.50 7.11
CA SER A 781 10.40 -26.53 6.82
C SER A 781 11.58 -27.15 6.08
N GLU A 782 11.36 -28.14 5.24
CA GLU A 782 12.47 -28.63 4.41
C GLU A 782 13.02 -27.52 3.53
N PRO A 783 14.33 -27.26 3.56
CA PRO A 783 14.90 -26.23 2.72
C PRO A 783 14.69 -26.52 1.25
N PHE A 784 14.18 -25.54 0.52
CA PHE A 784 14.12 -25.58 -0.92
C PHE A 784 15.38 -24.95 -1.51
N ILE A 785 16.01 -25.65 -2.45
CA ILE A 785 17.23 -25.21 -3.14
C ILE A 785 16.90 -25.10 -4.62
N ALA A 786 16.92 -23.89 -5.13
CA ALA A 786 16.65 -23.62 -6.56
C ALA A 786 17.66 -24.35 -7.45
N PHE A 787 17.16 -24.96 -8.50
CA PHE A 787 17.97 -25.69 -9.52
C PHE A 787 18.75 -26.90 -9.01
N ALA A 788 18.45 -27.42 -7.82
CA ALA A 788 19.15 -28.58 -7.27
C ALA A 788 19.06 -29.82 -8.17
N ASP A 789 17.92 -30.04 -8.82
CA ASP A 789 17.72 -31.19 -9.70
C ASP A 789 18.51 -31.03 -11.02
N GLN A 790 18.58 -29.81 -11.56
CA GLN A 790 19.37 -29.49 -12.76
C GLN A 790 20.88 -29.71 -12.53
N ILE A 791 21.35 -29.42 -11.31
CA ILE A 791 22.75 -29.61 -10.97
C ILE A 791 23.08 -31.07 -10.67
N ARG A 792 22.17 -31.80 -9.98
CA ARG A 792 22.40 -33.23 -9.65
C ARG A 792 22.30 -34.16 -10.85
N ASN A 793 21.38 -33.90 -11.76
CA ASN A 793 21.04 -34.78 -12.87
C ASN A 793 20.82 -33.97 -14.16
N PRO A 794 21.84 -33.29 -14.72
CA PRO A 794 21.71 -32.37 -15.85
C PRO A 794 21.20 -33.06 -17.15
N ASP A 795 21.40 -34.33 -17.29
CA ASP A 795 20.91 -35.11 -18.44
C ASP A 795 19.39 -35.30 -18.42
N ILE A 796 18.80 -35.29 -17.22
CA ILE A 796 17.36 -35.50 -17.00
C ILE A 796 16.65 -34.15 -16.85
N TYR A 797 17.19 -33.28 -16.03
CA TYR A 797 16.62 -31.97 -15.70
C TYR A 797 17.45 -30.87 -16.33
N ARG A 798 16.93 -30.26 -17.38
CA ARG A 798 17.58 -29.13 -18.07
C ARG A 798 17.04 -27.80 -17.57
N PHE A 799 17.84 -26.75 -17.72
CA PHE A 799 17.34 -25.38 -17.59
C PHE A 799 16.35 -25.08 -18.73
N SER A 800 15.33 -24.27 -18.46
CA SER A 800 14.30 -23.93 -19.46
C SER A 800 14.75 -22.83 -20.42
N THR A 801 16.05 -22.76 -20.71
CA THR A 801 16.70 -21.89 -21.70
C THR A 801 16.76 -22.59 -23.06
N PRO A 802 16.96 -21.87 -24.16
CA PRO A 802 17.16 -22.48 -25.50
C PRO A 802 18.30 -23.50 -25.56
N SER A 803 19.42 -23.26 -24.88
CA SER A 803 20.55 -24.18 -24.79
C SER A 803 20.32 -25.37 -23.86
N GLY A 804 19.32 -25.29 -22.96
CA GLY A 804 19.15 -26.26 -21.87
C GLY A 804 20.17 -26.10 -20.74
N LYS A 805 21.02 -25.09 -20.79
CA LYS A 805 22.05 -24.71 -19.78
C LYS A 805 21.79 -23.30 -19.26
N ILE A 806 22.56 -22.85 -18.28
CA ILE A 806 22.59 -21.47 -17.81
C ILE A 806 23.20 -20.59 -18.90
N GLU A 807 22.47 -19.59 -19.38
CA GLU A 807 22.93 -18.69 -20.46
C GLU A 807 23.54 -17.40 -19.90
N ILE A 808 24.85 -17.38 -19.66
CA ILE A 808 25.57 -16.15 -19.27
C ILE A 808 25.56 -15.19 -20.45
N VAL A 809 25.90 -15.65 -21.65
CA VAL A 809 25.56 -14.97 -22.90
C VAL A 809 24.25 -15.55 -23.39
N SER A 810 23.26 -14.71 -23.63
CA SER A 810 21.92 -15.17 -24.03
C SER A 810 21.77 -15.07 -25.54
N GLY A 811 21.53 -16.22 -26.21
CA GLY A 811 21.19 -16.27 -27.61
C GLY A 811 19.92 -15.49 -27.97
N SER A 812 18.94 -15.51 -27.09
CA SER A 812 17.68 -14.76 -27.24
C SER A 812 17.89 -13.25 -27.22
N LEU A 813 18.74 -12.74 -26.29
CA LEU A 813 19.08 -11.31 -26.24
C LEU A 813 19.91 -10.89 -27.45
N TYR A 814 20.87 -11.72 -27.90
CA TYR A 814 21.61 -11.47 -29.10
C TYR A 814 20.71 -11.30 -30.34
N ALA A 815 19.69 -12.13 -30.43
CA ALA A 815 18.73 -12.07 -31.54
C ALA A 815 17.91 -10.77 -31.58
N MET A 816 17.79 -10.03 -30.47
CA MET A 816 17.09 -8.74 -30.44
C MET A 816 17.85 -7.65 -31.19
N GLN A 817 19.16 -7.76 -31.34
CA GLN A 817 20.04 -6.78 -32.01
C GLN A 817 19.86 -5.36 -31.46
N ASP A 818 19.55 -5.22 -30.16
CA ASP A 818 19.37 -3.96 -29.49
C ASP A 818 20.69 -3.56 -28.77
N PRO A 819 21.27 -2.40 -29.09
CA PRO A 819 22.54 -1.97 -28.49
C PRO A 819 22.47 -1.70 -27.00
N ASP A 820 21.27 -1.42 -26.47
CA ASP A 820 21.03 -1.20 -25.06
C ASP A 820 20.81 -2.52 -24.28
N ILE A 821 20.77 -3.67 -25.00
CA ILE A 821 20.54 -5.00 -24.44
C ILE A 821 21.65 -5.97 -24.89
N PRO A 822 22.87 -5.85 -24.38
CA PRO A 822 23.97 -6.75 -24.74
C PRO A 822 23.66 -8.22 -24.43
N ALA A 823 24.13 -9.12 -25.28
CA ALA A 823 23.97 -10.55 -25.07
C ALA A 823 24.71 -11.07 -23.83
N HIS A 824 25.89 -10.53 -23.52
CA HIS A 824 26.64 -10.80 -22.29
C HIS A 824 26.21 -9.88 -21.13
N PRO A 825 26.36 -10.27 -19.84
CA PRO A 825 26.28 -9.34 -18.74
C PRO A 825 27.42 -8.32 -18.81
N GLY A 826 27.28 -7.19 -18.10
CA GLY A 826 28.33 -6.18 -18.01
C GLY A 826 27.77 -4.82 -17.61
N TYR A 827 28.65 -3.99 -17.08
CA TYR A 827 28.29 -2.64 -16.66
C TYR A 827 27.98 -1.73 -17.85
N LEU A 828 26.83 -1.09 -17.79
CA LEU A 828 26.45 -0.01 -18.71
C LEU A 828 26.17 1.25 -17.88
N PRO A 829 26.73 2.42 -18.28
CA PRO A 829 26.30 3.69 -17.71
C PRO A 829 24.81 3.92 -17.98
N CYS A 830 24.10 4.50 -17.04
CA CYS A 830 22.70 4.80 -17.23
C CYS A 830 22.40 6.28 -17.10
N ARG A 831 21.27 6.70 -17.63
CA ARG A 831 20.74 8.05 -17.49
C ARG A 831 20.55 8.39 -16.03
N GLU A 832 20.88 9.61 -15.63
CA GLU A 832 20.90 10.10 -14.25
C GLU A 832 21.76 9.26 -13.29
N GLY A 833 22.68 8.48 -13.83
CA GLY A 833 23.72 7.78 -13.08
C GLY A 833 24.93 8.68 -12.76
N PRO A 834 25.98 8.11 -12.12
CA PRO A 834 27.18 8.89 -11.72
C PRO A 834 27.93 9.55 -12.86
N ALA A 835 27.85 9.00 -14.07
CA ALA A 835 28.54 9.50 -15.26
C ALA A 835 27.68 10.46 -16.11
N ASP A 836 26.42 10.71 -15.73
CA ASP A 836 25.53 11.57 -16.52
C ASP A 836 25.95 13.04 -16.40
N PRO A 837 26.09 13.78 -17.52
CA PRO A 837 26.41 15.21 -17.51
C PRO A 837 25.43 16.09 -16.72
N LEU A 838 24.19 15.64 -16.55
CA LEU A 838 23.17 16.32 -15.75
C LEU A 838 23.61 16.50 -14.28
N ARG A 839 24.62 15.75 -13.82
CA ARG A 839 25.22 15.85 -12.50
C ARG A 839 25.90 17.21 -12.25
N GLU A 840 26.30 17.92 -13.28
CA GLU A 840 26.80 19.29 -13.15
C GLU A 840 25.73 20.24 -12.58
N LYS A 841 24.45 19.98 -12.90
CA LYS A 841 23.31 20.77 -12.42
C LYS A 841 22.67 20.20 -11.17
N TYR A 842 22.60 18.86 -11.07
CA TYR A 842 21.98 18.11 -9.96
C TYR A 842 23.00 17.12 -9.41
N PRO A 843 23.90 17.55 -8.51
CA PRO A 843 25.11 16.80 -8.17
C PRO A 843 24.89 15.59 -7.26
N LEU A 844 23.72 15.48 -6.60
CA LEU A 844 23.43 14.39 -5.68
C LEU A 844 22.58 13.31 -6.33
N GLN A 845 22.97 12.05 -6.13
CA GLN A 845 22.12 10.90 -6.49
C GLN A 845 21.06 10.69 -5.41
N LEU A 846 19.80 10.61 -5.81
CA LEU A 846 18.69 10.30 -4.90
C LEU A 846 18.31 8.83 -5.00
N ILE A 847 18.31 8.13 -3.86
CA ILE A 847 17.79 6.79 -3.73
C ILE A 847 16.53 6.74 -2.85
N GLY A 848 15.61 5.83 -3.18
CA GLY A 848 14.51 5.45 -2.30
C GLY A 848 14.90 4.29 -1.40
N PHE A 849 14.31 4.17 -0.23
CA PHE A 849 14.50 3.00 0.62
C PHE A 849 13.23 2.61 1.37
N HIS A 850 13.09 1.32 1.65
CA HIS A 850 12.02 0.83 2.53
C HIS A 850 12.31 1.19 3.99
N THR A 851 11.27 1.56 4.71
CA THR A 851 11.31 1.92 6.12
C THR A 851 10.54 0.90 6.96
N ILE A 852 10.86 0.79 8.25
CA ILE A 852 10.08 0.01 9.22
C ILE A 852 8.67 0.60 9.46
N ARG A 853 8.46 1.85 9.09
CA ARG A 853 7.23 2.59 9.28
C ARG A 853 6.13 2.19 8.31
N ARG A 854 6.45 2.03 7.03
CA ARG A 854 5.47 1.80 5.96
C ARG A 854 5.69 0.48 5.25
N CYS A 855 4.62 -0.03 4.66
CA CYS A 855 4.68 -1.01 3.61
C CYS A 855 4.23 -0.33 2.31
N HIS A 856 5.18 0.15 1.52
CA HIS A 856 4.92 1.11 0.44
C HIS A 856 4.12 2.31 0.97
N THR A 857 2.91 2.59 0.47
CA THR A 857 2.07 3.70 0.96
C THR A 857 1.13 3.32 2.11
N VAL A 858 1.05 2.06 2.48
CA VAL A 858 0.24 1.61 3.63
C VAL A 858 0.92 2.02 4.92
N HIS A 859 0.16 2.45 5.90
CA HIS A 859 0.57 2.98 7.21
C HIS A 859 1.09 4.42 7.22
N ASP A 860 1.08 5.16 6.10
CA ASP A 860 1.52 6.56 6.13
C ASP A 860 0.65 7.46 7.03
N ASN A 861 -0.61 7.06 7.26
CA ASN A 861 -1.54 7.71 8.19
C ASN A 861 -1.33 7.33 9.66
N ASN A 862 -0.45 6.38 9.99
CA ASN A 862 -0.27 5.88 11.36
C ASN A 862 0.70 6.76 12.15
N ALA A 863 0.16 7.58 13.06
CA ALA A 863 0.93 8.53 13.86
C ALA A 863 1.95 7.86 14.81
N LEU A 864 1.67 6.63 15.29
CA LEU A 864 2.63 5.89 16.12
C LEU A 864 3.89 5.55 15.33
N LEU A 865 3.70 5.07 14.10
CA LEU A 865 4.81 4.71 13.21
C LEU A 865 5.57 5.95 12.73
N GLU A 866 4.85 7.05 12.46
CA GLU A 866 5.46 8.37 12.15
C GLU A 866 6.41 8.83 13.27
N LYS A 867 5.97 8.70 14.52
CA LYS A 867 6.78 9.08 15.69
C LYS A 867 8.00 8.16 15.87
N ALA A 868 7.84 6.86 15.55
CA ALA A 868 8.92 5.86 15.68
C ALA A 868 10.00 6.00 14.60
N ASP A 869 9.62 6.38 13.39
CA ASP A 869 10.51 6.51 12.23
C ASP A 869 10.02 7.65 11.34
N PRO A 870 10.38 8.90 11.65
CA PRO A 870 9.88 10.08 10.94
C PRO A 870 10.42 10.16 9.50
N GLN A 871 9.62 10.73 8.60
CA GLN A 871 10.03 10.98 7.22
C GLN A 871 11.05 12.12 7.16
N LEU A 872 12.30 11.79 6.83
CA LEU A 872 13.42 12.73 6.76
C LEU A 872 14.25 12.50 5.49
N LEU A 873 14.83 13.57 4.93
CA LEU A 873 15.85 13.44 3.91
C LEU A 873 17.19 13.12 4.57
N TRP A 874 17.85 12.05 4.19
CA TRP A 874 19.21 11.76 4.64
C TRP A 874 20.23 12.44 3.72
N ILE A 875 21.17 13.15 4.30
CA ILE A 875 22.26 13.85 3.58
C ILE A 875 23.57 13.68 4.34
N HIS A 876 24.65 13.40 3.58
CA HIS A 876 25.98 13.25 4.18
C HIS A 876 26.51 14.58 4.75
N PRO A 877 27.28 14.60 5.88
CA PRO A 877 27.81 15.82 6.49
C PRO A 877 28.61 16.70 5.52
N GLN A 878 29.40 16.15 4.62
CA GLN A 878 30.15 16.91 3.61
C GLN A 878 29.22 17.64 2.64
N ASP A 879 28.18 16.94 2.16
CA ASP A 879 27.22 17.50 1.23
C ASP A 879 26.34 18.57 1.88
N ALA A 880 25.98 18.35 3.15
CA ALA A 880 25.24 19.31 3.97
C ALA A 880 26.05 20.57 4.24
N ALA A 881 27.32 20.43 4.65
CA ALA A 881 28.21 21.54 4.92
C ALA A 881 28.46 22.41 3.67
N ALA A 882 28.64 21.81 2.51
CA ALA A 882 28.79 22.51 1.24
C ALA A 882 27.57 23.38 0.88
N ARG A 883 26.42 23.13 1.50
CA ARG A 883 25.12 23.80 1.28
C ARG A 883 24.67 24.65 2.47
N GLY A 884 25.46 24.73 3.52
CA GLY A 884 25.08 25.43 4.76
C GLY A 884 23.90 24.83 5.50
N ILE A 885 23.69 23.53 5.32
CA ILE A 885 22.59 22.75 5.94
C ILE A 885 23.10 22.14 7.25
N ILE A 886 22.29 22.22 8.30
CA ILE A 886 22.53 21.55 9.58
C ILE A 886 21.43 20.55 9.87
N ASP A 887 21.69 19.61 10.79
CA ASP A 887 20.73 18.59 11.15
C ASP A 887 19.40 19.17 11.63
N GLY A 888 18.29 18.61 11.12
CA GLY A 888 16.93 19.08 11.44
C GLY A 888 16.43 20.27 10.63
N ASP A 889 17.24 20.89 9.81
CA ASP A 889 16.79 21.97 8.92
C ASP A 889 15.67 21.49 7.98
N THR A 890 14.79 22.40 7.61
CA THR A 890 13.89 22.20 6.47
C THR A 890 14.66 22.51 5.19
N VAL A 891 14.65 21.55 4.28
CA VAL A 891 15.33 21.65 2.99
C VAL A 891 14.35 21.46 1.85
N ARG A 892 14.67 22.02 0.70
CA ARG A 892 14.03 21.71 -0.58
C ARG A 892 14.97 20.83 -1.40
N ILE A 893 14.49 19.63 -1.75
CA ILE A 893 15.14 18.73 -2.69
C ILE A 893 14.37 18.80 -4.02
N PHE A 894 15.05 18.97 -5.14
CA PHE A 894 14.39 19.23 -6.42
C PHE A 894 15.21 18.83 -7.64
N ASN A 895 14.51 18.70 -8.75
CA ASN A 895 15.04 18.64 -10.11
C ASN A 895 14.01 19.26 -11.07
N GLU A 896 14.15 19.05 -12.41
CA GLU A 896 13.22 19.60 -13.38
C GLU A 896 11.80 19.08 -13.30
N ARG A 897 11.58 17.93 -12.65
CA ARG A 897 10.25 17.30 -12.51
C ARG A 897 9.42 17.86 -11.37
N GLY A 898 10.07 18.43 -10.34
CA GLY A 898 9.38 19.00 -9.19
C GLY A 898 10.27 19.24 -7.99
N GLY A 899 9.64 19.48 -6.84
CA GLY A 899 10.32 19.73 -5.58
C GLY A 899 9.61 19.07 -4.39
N ILE A 900 10.37 18.82 -3.33
CA ILE A 900 9.87 18.32 -2.05
C ILE A 900 10.46 19.21 -0.96
N ARG A 901 9.63 19.74 -0.06
CA ARG A 901 10.07 20.44 1.16
C ARG A 901 9.92 19.53 2.37
N ILE A 902 11.02 19.21 3.04
CA ILE A 902 11.02 18.26 4.15
C ILE A 902 12.19 18.56 5.11
N ARG A 903 12.10 18.09 6.35
CA ARG A 903 13.21 18.12 7.29
C ARG A 903 14.30 17.14 6.87
N CYS A 904 15.57 17.50 7.12
CA CYS A 904 16.69 16.61 6.85
C CYS A 904 17.27 15.99 8.12
N SER A 905 17.98 14.87 7.93
CA SER A 905 18.90 14.27 8.88
C SER A 905 20.29 14.29 8.27
N VAL A 906 21.21 15.04 8.90
CA VAL A 906 22.62 15.06 8.52
C VAL A 906 23.30 13.87 9.18
N THR A 907 23.74 12.90 8.39
CA THR A 907 24.23 11.61 8.90
C THR A 907 25.34 11.03 8.03
N ASP A 908 26.33 10.42 8.65
CA ASP A 908 27.39 9.61 8.02
C ASP A 908 26.93 8.17 7.67
N HIS A 909 25.66 7.86 7.91
CA HIS A 909 25.05 6.60 7.51
C HIS A 909 24.66 6.55 6.02
N ILE A 910 25.08 7.53 5.24
CA ILE A 910 24.98 7.54 3.79
C ILE A 910 26.30 8.03 3.22
N MET A 911 26.69 7.53 2.05
CA MET A 911 27.94 7.93 1.42
C MET A 911 27.85 9.35 0.84
N PRO A 912 29.00 10.08 0.71
CA PRO A 912 29.05 11.38 0.05
C PRO A 912 28.56 11.34 -1.40
N GLY A 913 27.89 12.41 -1.86
CA GLY A 913 27.32 12.49 -3.20
C GLY A 913 26.01 11.75 -3.40
N VAL A 914 25.48 11.11 -2.33
CA VAL A 914 24.19 10.40 -2.33
C VAL A 914 23.28 10.99 -1.27
N THR A 915 22.00 11.09 -1.57
CA THR A 915 20.94 11.44 -0.62
C THR A 915 19.83 10.40 -0.68
N ALA A 916 19.11 10.19 0.43
CA ALA A 916 18.12 9.14 0.52
C ALA A 916 16.81 9.61 1.13
N LEU A 917 15.71 9.14 0.59
CA LEU A 917 14.37 9.44 1.07
C LEU A 917 13.54 8.15 1.16
N ALA A 918 12.89 7.93 2.31
CA ALA A 918 12.05 6.75 2.46
C ALA A 918 10.86 6.80 1.50
N GLU A 919 10.60 5.70 0.79
CA GLU A 919 9.49 5.60 -0.16
C GLU A 919 8.12 5.51 0.53
N GLY A 920 7.06 5.78 -0.23
CA GLY A 920 5.68 5.50 0.16
C GLY A 920 4.98 6.62 0.93
N ALA A 921 5.60 7.77 1.15
CA ALA A 921 4.90 8.94 1.68
C ALA A 921 3.79 9.38 0.72
N TRP A 922 2.62 9.74 1.25
CA TRP A 922 1.50 10.20 0.43
C TRP A 922 1.79 11.58 -0.16
N TYR A 923 1.66 11.70 -1.47
CA TYR A 923 1.82 12.97 -2.16
C TYR A 923 0.87 14.04 -1.58
N THR A 924 1.46 15.12 -1.05
CA THR A 924 0.74 16.19 -0.38
C THR A 924 1.25 17.55 -0.92
N PRO A 925 0.65 18.06 -2.01
CA PRO A 925 1.11 19.30 -2.62
C PRO A 925 0.89 20.52 -1.74
N SER A 926 1.83 21.45 -1.75
CA SER A 926 1.68 22.78 -1.14
C SER A 926 0.49 23.51 -1.76
N ARG A 927 -0.20 24.31 -0.96
CA ARG A 927 -1.23 25.23 -1.45
C ARG A 927 -0.64 26.55 -2.00
N GLU A 928 0.61 26.81 -1.71
CA GLU A 928 1.34 27.97 -2.24
C GLU A 928 1.75 27.70 -3.69
N THR A 929 1.49 28.66 -4.56
CA THR A 929 2.06 28.63 -5.92
C THR A 929 3.54 28.98 -5.80
N PRO A 930 4.44 28.31 -6.54
CA PRO A 930 5.86 28.69 -6.56
C PRO A 930 6.00 30.15 -7.01
N ASP A 931 6.81 30.92 -6.29
CA ASP A 931 7.21 32.24 -6.74
C ASP A 931 7.93 32.10 -8.09
N GLY A 932 7.54 32.91 -9.08
CA GLY A 932 7.85 32.75 -10.51
C GLY A 932 9.33 32.73 -10.94
N ASN A 933 10.26 32.56 -10.01
CA ASN A 933 11.72 32.42 -10.23
C ASN A 933 12.25 31.00 -9.96
N GLU A 934 11.42 30.00 -9.65
CA GLU A 934 11.88 28.66 -9.29
C GLU A 934 11.79 27.64 -10.43
N CYS A 935 12.70 26.68 -10.41
CA CYS A 935 12.94 25.68 -11.46
C CYS A 935 11.75 24.76 -11.80
N SER A 936 10.63 24.81 -11.09
CA SER A 936 9.43 24.05 -11.44
C SER A 936 8.16 24.86 -11.34
N SER A 937 7.29 24.67 -12.33
CA SER A 937 5.93 25.25 -12.36
C SER A 937 4.91 24.50 -11.47
N PHE A 938 5.37 23.55 -10.64
CA PHE A 938 4.54 22.72 -9.82
C PHE A 938 4.73 23.00 -8.33
N PRO A 939 3.66 22.88 -7.51
CA PRO A 939 3.79 23.01 -6.07
C PRO A 939 4.70 21.91 -5.50
N ASP A 940 5.51 22.29 -4.51
CA ASP A 940 6.34 21.32 -3.78
C ASP A 940 5.47 20.34 -3.01
N ASP A 941 5.91 19.07 -2.94
CA ASP A 941 5.35 18.11 -2.03
C ASP A 941 5.84 18.34 -0.60
N LEU A 942 4.94 18.27 0.37
CA LEU A 942 5.22 18.56 1.79
C LEU A 942 5.36 17.30 2.65
N ARG A 943 5.20 16.12 2.07
CA ARG A 943 5.22 14.85 2.80
C ARG A 943 6.44 13.99 2.48
N GLY A 944 7.09 14.20 1.36
CA GLY A 944 8.28 13.45 0.94
C GLY A 944 7.97 12.30 0.00
N SER A 945 7.03 12.47 -0.92
CA SER A 945 6.76 11.49 -1.97
C SER A 945 7.87 11.51 -3.02
N ILE A 946 8.78 10.56 -2.94
CA ILE A 946 9.99 10.50 -3.78
C ILE A 946 9.67 10.52 -5.29
N ASN A 947 8.53 9.98 -5.70
CA ASN A 947 8.14 9.90 -7.11
C ASN A 947 7.78 11.26 -7.75
N VAL A 948 7.79 12.34 -7.00
CA VAL A 948 7.85 13.71 -7.55
C VAL A 948 9.14 13.94 -8.33
N LEU A 949 10.23 13.28 -7.92
CA LEU A 949 11.60 13.49 -8.42
C LEU A 949 12.10 12.35 -9.31
N THR A 950 11.42 11.20 -9.34
CA THR A 950 11.81 10.07 -10.19
C THR A 950 11.36 10.27 -11.63
N GLY A 951 12.18 9.81 -12.59
CA GLY A 951 11.88 9.93 -14.02
C GLY A 951 11.07 8.76 -14.58
N PHE A 952 10.27 9.02 -15.61
CA PHE A 952 9.63 7.98 -16.40
C PHE A 952 10.55 7.56 -17.56
N TYR A 953 11.50 6.69 -17.26
CA TYR A 953 12.49 6.16 -18.21
C TYR A 953 12.52 4.64 -18.09
N PRO A 954 11.63 3.92 -18.81
CA PRO A 954 11.57 2.46 -18.74
C PRO A 954 12.93 1.84 -19.08
N THR A 955 13.36 0.83 -18.32
CA THR A 955 14.60 0.10 -18.58
C THR A 955 14.56 -0.59 -19.96
N PRO A 956 15.70 -0.87 -20.59
CA PRO A 956 15.72 -1.35 -21.96
C PRO A 956 15.01 -2.68 -22.17
N LEU A 957 15.32 -3.71 -21.38
CA LEU A 957 14.82 -5.07 -21.57
C LEU A 957 13.43 -5.29 -20.97
N ALA A 958 13.27 -5.03 -19.68
CA ALA A 958 12.04 -5.33 -18.95
C ALA A 958 10.98 -4.23 -19.08
N LYS A 959 11.36 -3.06 -19.59
CA LYS A 959 10.54 -1.83 -19.53
C LYS A 959 10.11 -1.52 -18.08
N GLY A 960 11.02 -1.72 -17.13
CA GLY A 960 10.80 -1.60 -15.70
C GLY A 960 11.08 -0.21 -15.13
N ASN A 961 10.93 -0.08 -13.82
CA ASN A 961 11.06 1.17 -13.09
C ASN A 961 12.49 1.43 -12.58
N PRO A 962 13.21 2.49 -13.04
CA PRO A 962 14.55 2.85 -12.57
C PRO A 962 14.52 3.75 -11.34
N GLN A 963 13.75 3.41 -10.32
CA GLN A 963 13.46 4.25 -9.15
C GLN A 963 14.69 4.81 -8.42
N HIS A 964 15.85 4.13 -8.47
CA HIS A 964 17.07 4.52 -7.74
C HIS A 964 18.08 5.26 -8.63
N THR A 965 17.69 5.63 -9.84
CA THR A 965 18.52 6.39 -10.75
C THR A 965 17.92 7.77 -11.00
N ASN A 966 18.22 8.72 -10.12
CA ASN A 966 17.71 10.09 -10.17
C ASN A 966 18.76 11.06 -9.66
N LEU A 967 18.89 12.21 -10.31
CA LEU A 967 19.76 13.30 -9.91
C LEU A 967 18.95 14.47 -9.35
N VAL A 968 19.43 15.07 -8.26
CA VAL A 968 18.76 16.15 -7.53
C VAL A 968 19.75 17.18 -7.00
N GLU A 969 19.23 18.36 -6.69
CA GLU A 969 19.90 19.36 -5.84
C GLU A 969 19.11 19.53 -4.54
N VAL A 970 19.81 19.90 -3.47
CA VAL A 970 19.27 20.16 -2.14
C VAL A 970 19.68 21.53 -1.68
N VAL A 971 18.73 22.36 -1.27
CA VAL A 971 18.99 23.70 -0.72
C VAL A 971 18.28 23.88 0.62
N LYS A 972 18.81 24.74 1.46
CA LYS A 972 18.14 25.14 2.70
C LYS A 972 16.93 26.01 2.37
N CYS A 973 15.77 25.80 3.03
CA CYS A 973 14.59 26.65 2.91
C CYS A 973 14.69 27.90 3.76
#